data_fbcde8db32de7279a37f555348b747a5
#
_entry.id   fbcde8db32de7279a37f555348b747a5
#
_cell.length_a   1.000
_cell.length_b   1.000
_cell.length_c   1.000
_cell.angle_alpha   90.00
_cell.angle_beta   90.00
_cell.angle_gamma   90.00
#
_symmetry.space_group_name_H-M   'P 1'
#
loop_
_entity.id
_entity.type
_entity.pdbx_description
1 polymer ?
#
loop_
_entity_poly.entity_id
_entity_poly.type
_entity_poly.pdbx_seq_one_letter_code
_entity_poly.pdbx_strand_id
1 'polypeptide(L)'
;MVLATVVVGSTLGYFLTFDIPEVRGLQDWKPPVVTTLYSANGDVLYQFGAEKRIVVDVDQVPQTFVNALVATEDSHFYDHVGIDPWGIARAIIADVIHLRKAQGGSTLTQQLARSLFLKPEKTMRRKLQEMVLALQIEKSFTKNEILGFYVNQVYMGHGRYGIETASRFYFGKQARDLSLAEAALLAGLVQRPEAYSPLRSPDKAMSRRNHVLNRMVREKKLDKAVAADTAKEQVVVAKVQEEDNIAPYFVEEVRRYLDATYGEVALYQEGLEVYTTLDPESQKAANQAVFDGLRALDKRRGWRGGLANVLKEGGTIADYRHPGWARPPQLGRLRWGVVTDAARGSAGVRLGEFTARVGQDAVAWTNKSVGQVLKAGDVAAFLVKSIDETKKTLGVSLDQEPEVEGALLAIDPSTGEIRALVGGFDFNRSEFDRAIQSYRQAGSAFKPFVYSAALEAGYTLAHTLFDEPTVFVDPGTGDQYQPNNYYRKYYGVTTLRQAMEESRNIVAVKLLNEVGYGRTIDTARRMGISSPLRPYPSMALGTMEVSLIDLTTAFSVFPNQGVRLEPHFIRSVADRDGRVREQAKPRIIEALQADVAYLMTYLLEGVTEAGTGAAAAAALDRVVAGKTGTTDDLADAWFVGFSPSLVAGAWVGFDQKKTLGPGETGAKAALPIWIQFMKAAHEGKPVEKFNKPAKVVYAPIDRRTGVLATSEAGCPQPFLEAFIEGTEPTQSCSEVEHLRVSLPYYLQRFEIDRGLELRIDSEALVRLVNEGQGELEMAPGGHELILHEEDGTRTVKLDMGWRERREAQRRLDDPNSEGGVLAPLPEPGADTPVGIDGRPATIIPIKHE
;
A
#
# COMPACT_ATOMS: atom_id res chain seq x y z
N MET A 1 23.34 -74.42 -4.46
CA MET A 1 23.11 -74.00 -3.10
C MET A 1 23.92 -72.72 -2.75
N VAL A 2 25.24 -72.67 -2.92
CA VAL A 2 26.13 -71.56 -2.54
C VAL A 2 25.67 -70.21 -3.22
N LEU A 3 25.34 -70.25 -4.52
CA LEU A 3 24.89 -69.03 -5.23
C LEU A 3 23.55 -68.50 -4.69
N ALA A 4 22.64 -69.42 -4.32
CA ALA A 4 21.35 -69.00 -3.72
C ALA A 4 21.56 -68.44 -2.30
N THR A 5 22.50 -68.97 -1.53
CA THR A 5 22.80 -68.41 -0.15
C THR A 5 23.50 -67.05 -0.22
N VAL A 6 24.42 -66.88 -1.23
CA VAL A 6 25.06 -65.55 -1.45
C VAL A 6 24.08 -64.54 -1.94
N VAL A 7 23.18 -64.90 -2.84
CA VAL A 7 22.10 -63.95 -3.31
C VAL A 7 21.15 -63.63 -2.17
N VAL A 8 20.73 -64.59 -1.38
CA VAL A 8 19.86 -64.36 -0.20
C VAL A 8 20.58 -63.53 0.86
N GLY A 9 21.86 -63.82 1.15
CA GLY A 9 22.68 -63.07 2.11
C GLY A 9 22.97 -61.67 1.66
N SER A 10 23.31 -61.49 0.37
CA SER A 10 23.52 -60.15 -0.21
C SER A 10 22.23 -59.32 -0.23
N THR A 11 21.09 -59.95 -0.52
CA THR A 11 19.79 -59.31 -0.50
C THR A 11 19.38 -58.93 0.94
N LEU A 12 19.63 -59.80 1.92
CA LEU A 12 19.35 -59.53 3.34
C LEU A 12 20.29 -58.43 3.87
N GLY A 13 21.58 -58.47 3.53
CA GLY A 13 22.56 -57.42 3.88
C GLY A 13 22.20 -56.08 3.25
N TYR A 14 21.71 -56.07 2.01
CA TYR A 14 21.23 -54.88 1.34
C TYR A 14 19.96 -54.31 2.04
N PHE A 15 19.04 -55.19 2.48
CA PHE A 15 17.85 -54.79 3.25
C PHE A 15 18.19 -54.17 4.61
N LEU A 16 19.26 -54.64 5.29
CA LEU A 16 19.70 -54.08 6.57
C LEU A 16 20.33 -52.69 6.46
N THR A 17 20.66 -52.22 5.25
CA THR A 17 21.19 -50.90 4.99
C THR A 17 20.09 -49.89 4.64
N PHE A 18 18.81 -50.29 4.64
CA PHE A 18 17.70 -49.37 4.43
C PHE A 18 17.35 -48.61 5.71
N ASP A 19 17.47 -47.33 5.66
CA ASP A 19 16.86 -46.40 6.64
C ASP A 19 15.35 -46.39 6.39
N ILE A 20 14.61 -47.30 7.10
CA ILE A 20 13.16 -47.43 6.96
C ILE A 20 12.51 -46.68 8.11
N PRO A 21 11.71 -45.63 7.83
CA PRO A 21 10.99 -44.90 8.87
C PRO A 21 10.07 -45.82 9.69
N GLU A 22 9.94 -45.56 11.01
CA GLU A 22 9.06 -46.35 11.86
C GLU A 22 7.58 -46.00 11.56
N VAL A 23 6.79 -47.05 11.25
CA VAL A 23 5.36 -46.93 10.93
C VAL A 23 4.48 -46.68 12.19
N ARG A 24 5.02 -46.91 13.41
CA ARG A 24 4.32 -46.72 14.67
C ARG A 24 3.80 -45.27 14.87
N GLY A 25 4.47 -44.29 14.29
CA GLY A 25 4.04 -42.90 14.31
C GLY A 25 2.75 -42.60 13.53
N LEU A 26 2.17 -43.57 12.78
CA LEU A 26 0.92 -43.38 12.06
C LEU A 26 -0.31 -43.31 12.99
N GLN A 27 -0.24 -43.88 14.20
CA GLN A 27 -1.30 -43.78 15.20
C GLN A 27 -1.42 -42.34 15.74
N ASP A 28 -0.29 -41.63 15.82
CA ASP A 28 -0.20 -40.22 16.21
C ASP A 28 -0.11 -39.29 15.00
N TRP A 29 -0.25 -39.83 13.78
CA TRP A 29 -0.16 -39.04 12.57
C TRP A 29 -1.31 -38.04 12.51
N LYS A 30 -0.93 -36.78 12.63
CA LYS A 30 -1.84 -35.67 12.44
C LYS A 30 -1.61 -35.14 11.03
N PRO A 31 -2.65 -35.13 10.18
CA PRO A 31 -2.49 -34.58 8.83
C PRO A 31 -2.03 -33.12 8.90
N PRO A 32 -1.25 -32.66 7.91
CA PRO A 32 -0.91 -31.23 7.82
C PRO A 32 -2.18 -30.40 7.85
N VAL A 33 -2.26 -29.47 8.77
CA VAL A 33 -3.38 -28.52 8.89
C VAL A 33 -2.92 -27.17 8.42
N VAL A 34 -3.77 -26.49 7.65
CA VAL A 34 -3.45 -25.16 7.12
C VAL A 34 -3.38 -24.14 8.25
N THR A 35 -2.38 -23.27 8.19
CA THR A 35 -2.36 -22.09 9.06
C THR A 35 -3.45 -21.12 8.64
N THR A 36 -4.28 -20.70 9.57
CA THR A 36 -5.41 -19.80 9.33
C THR A 36 -5.13 -18.43 9.92
N LEU A 37 -5.25 -17.40 9.09
CA LEU A 37 -5.21 -16.00 9.48
C LEU A 37 -6.64 -15.53 9.74
N TYR A 38 -6.84 -14.92 10.90
CA TYR A 38 -8.09 -14.27 11.28
C TYR A 38 -7.91 -12.74 11.24
N SER A 39 -8.93 -12.03 10.79
CA SER A 39 -9.01 -10.58 10.85
C SER A 39 -9.13 -10.07 12.27
N ALA A 40 -9.07 -8.76 12.46
CA ALA A 40 -9.32 -8.13 13.76
C ALA A 40 -10.71 -8.45 14.35
N ASN A 41 -11.67 -8.81 13.50
CA ASN A 41 -13.04 -9.16 13.86
C ASN A 41 -13.23 -10.67 14.11
N GLY A 42 -12.21 -11.49 13.88
CA GLY A 42 -12.26 -12.95 14.02
C GLY A 42 -12.73 -13.71 12.77
N ASP A 43 -13.01 -13.01 11.66
CA ASP A 43 -13.32 -13.65 10.39
C ASP A 43 -12.07 -14.26 9.76
N VAL A 44 -12.24 -15.36 9.03
CA VAL A 44 -11.12 -15.96 8.27
C VAL A 44 -10.69 -14.99 7.17
N LEU A 45 -9.45 -14.53 7.25
CA LEU A 45 -8.84 -13.62 6.27
C LEU A 45 -8.16 -14.39 5.16
N TYR A 46 -7.36 -15.39 5.51
CA TYR A 46 -6.57 -16.18 4.58
C TYR A 46 -6.14 -17.50 5.20
N GLN A 47 -5.80 -18.48 4.34
CA GLN A 47 -5.27 -19.76 4.79
C GLN A 47 -3.99 -20.11 4.03
N PHE A 48 -2.89 -20.30 4.76
CA PHE A 48 -1.64 -20.81 4.22
C PHE A 48 -1.64 -22.31 4.20
N GLY A 49 -1.44 -22.89 3.05
CA GLY A 49 -1.23 -24.31 2.88
C GLY A 49 -0.95 -24.62 1.43
N ALA A 50 0.17 -25.25 1.16
CA ALA A 50 0.39 -25.88 -0.13
C ALA A 50 -0.65 -26.99 -0.36
N GLU A 51 -1.20 -27.49 0.76
CA GLU A 51 -2.15 -28.58 0.81
C GLU A 51 -3.41 -28.13 1.54
N LYS A 52 -4.44 -27.70 0.81
CA LYS A 52 -5.77 -27.55 1.41
C LYS A 52 -6.33 -28.95 1.68
N ARG A 53 -6.60 -29.23 2.95
CA ARG A 53 -7.05 -30.56 3.40
C ARG A 53 -8.13 -30.43 4.48
N ILE A 54 -9.23 -31.16 4.27
CA ILE A 54 -10.29 -31.35 5.25
C ILE A 54 -10.35 -32.84 5.52
N VAL A 55 -10.05 -33.22 6.76
CA VAL A 55 -10.03 -34.63 7.17
C VAL A 55 -11.45 -35.06 7.49
N VAL A 56 -11.82 -36.26 7.02
CA VAL A 56 -13.11 -36.89 7.29
C VAL A 56 -12.90 -38.34 7.68
N ASP A 57 -13.82 -38.86 8.52
CA ASP A 57 -13.85 -40.27 8.83
C ASP A 57 -14.19 -41.07 7.56
N VAL A 58 -13.66 -42.27 7.44
CA VAL A 58 -13.92 -43.13 6.27
C VAL A 58 -15.42 -43.44 6.08
N ASP A 59 -16.18 -43.47 7.12
CA ASP A 59 -17.63 -43.69 7.10
C ASP A 59 -18.42 -42.53 6.48
N GLN A 60 -17.81 -41.36 6.37
CA GLN A 60 -18.37 -40.18 5.71
C GLN A 60 -18.03 -40.13 4.19
N VAL A 61 -17.19 -41.06 3.74
CA VAL A 61 -16.83 -41.20 2.32
C VAL A 61 -17.85 -42.12 1.63
N PRO A 62 -18.50 -41.67 0.52
CA PRO A 62 -19.52 -42.47 -0.12
C PRO A 62 -18.92 -43.77 -0.69
N GLN A 63 -19.66 -44.88 -0.51
CA GLN A 63 -19.22 -46.19 -1.00
C GLN A 63 -19.02 -46.21 -2.52
N THR A 64 -19.73 -45.36 -3.27
CA THR A 64 -19.54 -45.15 -4.70
C THR A 64 -18.15 -44.69 -5.04
N PHE A 65 -17.56 -43.78 -4.27
CA PHE A 65 -16.17 -43.32 -4.45
C PHE A 65 -15.19 -44.42 -4.07
N VAL A 66 -15.39 -45.11 -2.94
CA VAL A 66 -14.53 -46.25 -2.51
C VAL A 66 -14.51 -47.31 -3.58
N ASN A 67 -15.68 -47.68 -4.09
CA ASN A 67 -15.80 -48.68 -5.16
C ASN A 67 -15.08 -48.25 -6.47
N ALA A 68 -15.23 -46.95 -6.83
CA ALA A 68 -14.57 -46.39 -8.01
C ALA A 68 -13.04 -46.39 -7.85
N LEU A 69 -12.54 -45.97 -6.69
CA LEU A 69 -11.14 -45.92 -6.34
C LEU A 69 -10.50 -47.33 -6.37
N VAL A 70 -11.09 -48.26 -5.61
CA VAL A 70 -10.61 -49.66 -5.52
C VAL A 70 -10.65 -50.34 -6.89
N ALA A 71 -11.78 -50.25 -7.62
CA ALA A 71 -11.87 -50.88 -8.96
C ALA A 71 -10.84 -50.32 -9.97
N THR A 72 -10.38 -49.08 -9.76
CA THR A 72 -9.48 -48.40 -10.72
C THR A 72 -8.02 -48.57 -10.35
N GLU A 73 -7.68 -48.33 -9.08
CA GLU A 73 -6.28 -48.28 -8.60
C GLU A 73 -5.80 -49.62 -8.03
N ASP A 74 -6.67 -50.36 -7.34
CA ASP A 74 -6.27 -51.60 -6.66
C ASP A 74 -7.46 -52.58 -6.47
N SER A 75 -7.83 -53.30 -7.51
CA SER A 75 -9.04 -54.13 -7.51
C SER A 75 -9.03 -55.27 -6.47
N HIS A 76 -7.88 -55.67 -5.97
CA HIS A 76 -7.67 -56.72 -4.95
C HIS A 76 -7.30 -56.13 -3.57
N PHE A 77 -7.57 -54.85 -3.32
CA PHE A 77 -7.17 -54.17 -2.10
C PHE A 77 -7.51 -54.93 -0.83
N TYR A 78 -8.67 -55.56 -0.75
CA TYR A 78 -9.11 -56.28 0.42
C TYR A 78 -8.54 -57.70 0.56
N ASP A 79 -7.88 -58.23 -0.53
CA ASP A 79 -7.45 -59.62 -0.61
C ASP A 79 -5.94 -59.79 -0.33
N HIS A 80 -5.13 -58.72 -0.53
CA HIS A 80 -3.68 -58.79 -0.35
C HIS A 80 -3.19 -58.15 0.96
N VAL A 81 -1.95 -58.42 1.33
CA VAL A 81 -1.26 -57.92 2.54
C VAL A 81 -0.29 -56.75 2.23
N GLY A 82 -0.72 -55.74 1.43
CA GLY A 82 0.08 -54.57 1.06
C GLY A 82 0.81 -54.69 -0.27
N ILE A 83 1.02 -55.89 -0.76
CA ILE A 83 1.62 -56.19 -2.08
C ILE A 83 0.68 -57.13 -2.80
N ASP A 84 0.35 -56.87 -4.08
CA ASP A 84 -0.40 -57.77 -4.95
C ASP A 84 0.57 -58.48 -5.91
N PRO A 85 1.05 -59.72 -5.59
CA PRO A 85 1.96 -60.48 -6.46
C PRO A 85 1.35 -60.78 -7.82
N TRP A 86 0.02 -61.06 -7.86
CA TRP A 86 -0.69 -61.36 -9.10
C TRP A 86 -0.85 -60.13 -9.99
N GLY A 87 -1.08 -58.98 -9.39
CA GLY A 87 -1.11 -57.68 -10.06
C GLY A 87 0.25 -57.33 -10.66
N ILE A 88 1.34 -57.56 -9.93
CA ILE A 88 2.72 -57.36 -10.41
C ILE A 88 3.01 -58.26 -11.60
N ALA A 89 2.71 -59.58 -11.48
CA ALA A 89 2.94 -60.54 -12.55
C ALA A 89 2.16 -60.16 -13.82
N ARG A 90 0.91 -59.79 -13.68
CA ARG A 90 0.05 -59.33 -14.78
C ARG A 90 0.61 -58.05 -15.45
N ALA A 91 1.09 -57.08 -14.65
CA ALA A 91 1.67 -55.82 -15.16
C ALA A 91 2.94 -56.12 -15.95
N ILE A 92 3.85 -57.03 -15.48
CA ILE A 92 5.05 -57.42 -16.18
C ILE A 92 4.71 -58.11 -17.52
N ILE A 93 3.72 -58.98 -17.53
CA ILE A 93 3.29 -59.69 -18.77
C ILE A 93 2.72 -58.67 -19.77
N ALA A 94 1.88 -57.70 -19.30
CA ALA A 94 1.33 -56.65 -20.14
C ALA A 94 2.40 -55.71 -20.71
N ASP A 95 3.40 -55.33 -19.91
CA ASP A 95 4.51 -54.47 -20.33
C ASP A 95 5.39 -55.15 -21.38
N VAL A 96 5.62 -56.46 -21.23
CA VAL A 96 6.36 -57.26 -22.20
C VAL A 96 5.59 -57.40 -23.51
N ILE A 97 4.28 -57.67 -23.47
CA ILE A 97 3.46 -57.85 -24.66
C ILE A 97 3.31 -56.51 -25.42
N HIS A 98 3.20 -55.43 -24.77
CA HIS A 98 2.95 -54.13 -25.39
C HIS A 98 4.18 -53.27 -25.65
N LEU A 99 5.43 -53.77 -25.31
CA LEU A 99 6.71 -53.06 -25.46
C LEU A 99 6.71 -51.61 -24.90
N ARG A 100 5.86 -51.34 -23.94
CA ARG A 100 5.79 -50.05 -23.23
C ARG A 100 5.11 -50.26 -21.90
N LYS A 101 5.43 -49.40 -20.92
CA LYS A 101 4.78 -49.40 -19.58
C LYS A 101 3.26 -49.16 -19.76
N ALA A 102 2.49 -50.24 -19.79
CA ALA A 102 1.05 -50.21 -20.08
C ALA A 102 0.19 -50.24 -18.81
N GLN A 103 0.66 -50.82 -17.70
CA GLN A 103 -0.10 -50.89 -16.42
C GLN A 103 0.77 -50.64 -15.20
N GLY A 104 0.17 -49.98 -14.18
CA GLY A 104 0.75 -49.80 -12.87
C GLY A 104 0.36 -50.94 -11.94
N GLY A 105 1.36 -51.57 -11.32
CA GLY A 105 1.17 -52.69 -10.35
C GLY A 105 1.40 -52.26 -8.90
N SER A 106 1.16 -51.01 -8.51
CA SER A 106 1.31 -50.53 -7.13
C SER A 106 -0.04 -50.53 -6.45
N THR A 107 -0.09 -51.07 -5.21
CA THR A 107 -1.29 -51.10 -4.37
C THR A 107 -1.58 -49.72 -3.73
N LEU A 108 -2.82 -49.51 -3.24
CA LEU A 108 -3.19 -48.34 -2.48
C LEU A 108 -2.28 -48.14 -1.26
N THR A 109 -1.93 -49.24 -0.56
CA THR A 109 -1.05 -49.21 0.60
C THR A 109 0.37 -48.78 0.22
N GLN A 110 0.91 -49.19 -0.93
CA GLN A 110 2.20 -48.73 -1.46
C GLN A 110 2.15 -47.23 -1.86
N GLN A 111 1.04 -46.78 -2.42
CA GLN A 111 0.84 -45.37 -2.76
C GLN A 111 0.77 -44.51 -1.49
N LEU A 112 0.07 -44.99 -0.45
CA LEU A 112 0.02 -44.35 0.87
C LEU A 112 1.40 -44.26 1.50
N ALA A 113 2.13 -45.40 1.57
CA ALA A 113 3.49 -45.45 2.09
C ALA A 113 4.43 -44.44 1.40
N ARG A 114 4.31 -44.34 0.07
CA ARG A 114 5.08 -43.37 -0.73
C ARG A 114 4.73 -41.95 -0.35
N SER A 115 3.45 -41.60 -0.22
CA SER A 115 2.98 -40.23 0.05
C SER A 115 3.33 -39.78 1.45
N LEU A 116 3.43 -40.66 2.43
CA LEU A 116 3.64 -40.32 3.83
C LEU A 116 5.11 -40.33 4.24
N PHE A 117 5.92 -41.28 3.70
CA PHE A 117 7.25 -41.58 4.24
C PHE A 117 8.40 -41.36 3.27
N LEU A 118 8.15 -41.20 1.96
CA LEU A 118 9.20 -41.25 0.98
C LEU A 118 9.26 -39.99 0.10
N LYS A 119 10.47 -39.59 -0.26
CA LYS A 119 10.70 -38.48 -1.20
C LYS A 119 10.26 -38.85 -2.63
N PRO A 120 9.87 -37.89 -3.49
CA PRO A 120 9.33 -38.15 -4.84
C PRO A 120 10.40 -38.59 -5.86
N GLU A 121 11.38 -39.41 -5.48
CA GLU A 121 12.45 -39.92 -6.33
C GLU A 121 12.00 -41.18 -7.09
N LYS A 122 12.41 -41.33 -8.37
CA LYS A 122 12.07 -42.51 -9.18
C LYS A 122 13.25 -43.53 -9.18
N THR A 123 13.51 -44.16 -8.01
CA THR A 123 14.59 -45.14 -7.85
C THR A 123 14.05 -46.52 -7.48
N MET A 124 14.81 -47.59 -7.81
CA MET A 124 14.47 -48.93 -7.38
C MET A 124 14.54 -49.08 -5.87
N ARG A 125 15.46 -48.37 -5.21
CA ARG A 125 15.59 -48.32 -3.76
C ARG A 125 14.28 -47.87 -3.13
N ARG A 126 13.72 -46.74 -3.61
CA ARG A 126 12.43 -46.22 -3.14
C ARG A 126 11.30 -47.25 -3.35
N LYS A 127 11.30 -47.99 -4.48
CA LYS A 127 10.24 -48.98 -4.76
C LYS A 127 10.30 -50.16 -3.75
N LEU A 128 11.49 -50.54 -3.34
CA LEU A 128 11.66 -51.58 -2.29
C LEU A 128 11.22 -51.03 -0.92
N GLN A 129 11.54 -49.77 -0.59
CA GLN A 129 11.07 -49.13 0.64
C GLN A 129 9.54 -49.06 0.66
N GLU A 130 8.88 -48.69 -0.44
CA GLU A 130 7.40 -48.68 -0.57
C GLU A 130 6.83 -50.09 -0.22
N MET A 131 7.42 -51.15 -0.72
CA MET A 131 6.94 -52.51 -0.46
C MET A 131 7.08 -52.91 1.02
N VAL A 132 8.22 -52.61 1.64
CA VAL A 132 8.45 -52.94 3.05
C VAL A 132 7.53 -52.11 3.96
N LEU A 133 7.39 -50.80 3.70
CA LEU A 133 6.49 -49.95 4.44
C LEU A 133 5.04 -50.39 4.27
N ALA A 134 4.62 -50.78 3.07
CA ALA A 134 3.27 -51.30 2.85
C ALA A 134 2.97 -52.56 3.67
N LEU A 135 3.92 -53.51 3.76
CA LEU A 135 3.77 -54.67 4.62
C LEU A 135 3.69 -54.31 6.12
N GLN A 136 4.45 -53.29 6.56
CA GLN A 136 4.41 -52.82 7.95
C GLN A 136 3.08 -52.14 8.27
N ILE A 137 2.56 -51.30 7.34
CA ILE A 137 1.25 -50.63 7.47
C ILE A 137 0.14 -51.67 7.57
N GLU A 138 0.09 -52.65 6.69
CA GLU A 138 -0.95 -53.71 6.70
C GLU A 138 -0.87 -54.63 7.94
N LYS A 139 0.30 -54.72 8.55
CA LYS A 139 0.46 -55.46 9.83
C LYS A 139 -0.10 -54.66 11.02
N SER A 140 -0.08 -53.34 10.94
CA SER A 140 -0.40 -52.41 12.04
C SER A 140 -1.81 -51.88 11.98
N PHE A 141 -2.45 -51.82 10.79
CA PHE A 141 -3.74 -51.18 10.57
C PHE A 141 -4.67 -52.07 9.73
N THR A 142 -5.95 -51.95 9.99
CA THR A 142 -7.01 -52.60 9.20
C THR A 142 -7.16 -51.96 7.82
N LYS A 143 -7.77 -52.65 6.87
CA LYS A 143 -8.06 -52.14 5.53
C LYS A 143 -8.84 -50.86 5.52
N ASN A 144 -9.80 -50.68 6.44
CA ASN A 144 -10.59 -49.48 6.55
C ASN A 144 -9.76 -48.31 7.08
N GLU A 145 -8.88 -48.53 8.06
CA GLU A 145 -7.98 -47.50 8.57
C GLU A 145 -7.00 -47.05 7.46
N ILE A 146 -6.43 -48.00 6.72
CA ILE A 146 -5.54 -47.70 5.56
C ILE A 146 -6.29 -46.89 4.51
N LEU A 147 -7.53 -47.26 4.20
CA LEU A 147 -8.37 -46.52 3.28
C LEU A 147 -8.67 -45.12 3.80
N GLY A 148 -8.97 -44.98 5.10
CA GLY A 148 -9.19 -43.68 5.76
C GLY A 148 -7.98 -42.75 5.65
N PHE A 149 -6.78 -43.28 5.89
CA PHE A 149 -5.56 -42.51 5.66
C PHE A 149 -5.38 -42.13 4.19
N TYR A 150 -5.65 -43.05 3.27
CA TYR A 150 -5.47 -42.81 1.84
C TYR A 150 -6.42 -41.73 1.31
N VAL A 151 -7.72 -41.81 1.60
CA VAL A 151 -8.73 -40.89 1.07
C VAL A 151 -8.54 -39.47 1.59
N ASN A 152 -7.87 -39.31 2.75
CA ASN A 152 -7.50 -38.01 3.30
C ASN A 152 -6.13 -37.50 2.83
N GLN A 153 -5.26 -38.38 2.28
CA GLN A 153 -3.89 -38.04 1.87
C GLN A 153 -3.73 -37.83 0.38
N VAL A 154 -4.56 -38.44 -0.45
CA VAL A 154 -4.38 -38.46 -1.90
C VAL A 154 -4.51 -37.08 -2.51
N TYR A 155 -3.54 -36.72 -3.39
CA TYR A 155 -3.55 -35.45 -4.14
C TYR A 155 -4.58 -35.49 -5.26
N MET A 156 -5.45 -34.49 -5.31
CA MET A 156 -6.57 -34.38 -6.25
C MET A 156 -6.42 -33.22 -7.25
N GLY A 157 -5.25 -32.60 -7.32
CA GLY A 157 -4.97 -31.45 -8.19
C GLY A 157 -5.26 -30.09 -7.54
N HIS A 158 -4.70 -29.01 -8.11
CA HIS A 158 -4.89 -27.64 -7.66
C HIS A 158 -4.58 -27.41 -6.17
N GLY A 159 -3.58 -28.09 -5.61
CA GLY A 159 -3.24 -28.00 -4.19
C GLY A 159 -4.29 -28.62 -3.25
N ARG A 160 -5.18 -29.48 -3.75
CA ARG A 160 -6.24 -30.12 -2.96
C ARG A 160 -5.87 -31.56 -2.61
N TYR A 161 -5.86 -31.85 -1.34
CA TYR A 161 -5.58 -33.17 -0.79
C TYR A 161 -6.80 -33.72 -0.06
N GLY A 162 -7.09 -34.98 -0.29
CA GLY A 162 -8.23 -35.68 0.27
C GLY A 162 -9.54 -35.43 -0.46
N ILE A 163 -10.46 -36.41 -0.27
CA ILE A 163 -11.73 -36.47 -0.98
C ILE A 163 -12.68 -35.33 -0.61
N GLU A 164 -12.76 -34.95 0.66
CA GLU A 164 -13.65 -33.90 1.13
C GLU A 164 -13.27 -32.53 0.55
N THR A 165 -11.97 -32.22 0.57
CA THR A 165 -11.46 -30.97 0.01
C THR A 165 -11.69 -30.93 -1.50
N ALA A 166 -11.45 -32.05 -2.19
CA ALA A 166 -11.69 -32.15 -3.63
C ALA A 166 -13.18 -32.03 -3.97
N SER A 167 -14.07 -32.66 -3.21
CA SER A 167 -15.51 -32.55 -3.39
C SER A 167 -16.00 -31.11 -3.26
N ARG A 168 -15.59 -30.40 -2.23
CA ARG A 168 -15.94 -28.98 -2.02
C ARG A 168 -15.36 -28.09 -3.12
N PHE A 169 -14.12 -28.37 -3.52
CA PHE A 169 -13.46 -27.58 -4.55
C PHE A 169 -14.08 -27.75 -5.94
N TYR A 170 -14.28 -28.99 -6.36
CA TYR A 170 -14.77 -29.25 -7.71
C TYR A 170 -16.29 -29.14 -7.83
N PHE A 171 -17.05 -29.42 -6.74
CA PHE A 171 -18.51 -29.52 -6.82
C PHE A 171 -19.27 -28.67 -5.81
N GLY A 172 -18.59 -28.00 -4.89
CA GLY A 172 -19.23 -27.13 -3.87
C GLY A 172 -20.02 -27.88 -2.81
N LYS A 173 -19.80 -29.19 -2.62
CA LYS A 173 -20.55 -30.03 -1.69
C LYS A 173 -19.65 -30.96 -0.85
N GLN A 174 -20.19 -31.53 0.20
CA GLN A 174 -19.48 -32.49 1.03
C GLN A 174 -19.25 -33.80 0.27
N ALA A 175 -18.20 -34.55 0.61
CA ALA A 175 -17.87 -35.82 -0.06
C ALA A 175 -19.03 -36.84 0.01
N ARG A 176 -19.74 -36.90 1.13
CA ARG A 176 -20.90 -37.80 1.32
C ARG A 176 -22.05 -37.55 0.31
N ASP A 177 -22.14 -36.36 -0.26
CA ASP A 177 -23.21 -35.93 -1.17
C ASP A 177 -22.82 -36.07 -2.66
N LEU A 178 -21.66 -36.71 -2.95
CA LEU A 178 -21.20 -36.93 -4.31
C LEU A 178 -22.12 -37.91 -5.06
N SER A 179 -22.52 -37.53 -6.27
CA SER A 179 -23.16 -38.44 -7.21
C SER A 179 -22.18 -39.50 -7.73
N LEU A 180 -22.68 -40.58 -8.32
CA LEU A 180 -21.84 -41.62 -8.95
C LEU A 180 -20.91 -41.04 -10.01
N ALA A 181 -21.41 -40.12 -10.86
CA ALA A 181 -20.63 -39.46 -11.89
C ALA A 181 -19.47 -38.64 -11.32
N GLU A 182 -19.73 -37.89 -10.26
CA GLU A 182 -18.72 -37.07 -9.57
C GLU A 182 -17.68 -37.91 -8.82
N ALA A 183 -18.15 -38.96 -8.10
CA ALA A 183 -17.29 -39.90 -7.41
C ALA A 183 -16.35 -40.63 -8.37
N ALA A 184 -16.89 -41.09 -9.53
CA ALA A 184 -16.06 -41.70 -10.57
C ALA A 184 -15.07 -40.72 -11.21
N LEU A 185 -15.44 -39.44 -11.36
CA LEU A 185 -14.56 -38.39 -11.84
C LEU A 185 -13.39 -38.16 -10.87
N LEU A 186 -13.67 -37.97 -9.57
CA LEU A 186 -12.63 -37.78 -8.56
C LEU A 186 -11.70 -38.99 -8.44
N ALA A 187 -12.24 -40.23 -8.44
CA ALA A 187 -11.42 -41.43 -8.47
C ALA A 187 -10.51 -41.47 -9.72
N GLY A 188 -10.99 -40.98 -10.85
CA GLY A 188 -10.21 -40.84 -12.07
C GLY A 188 -9.05 -39.85 -12.01
N LEU A 189 -9.14 -38.81 -11.19
CA LEU A 189 -8.11 -37.79 -11.01
C LEU A 189 -6.84 -38.35 -10.36
N VAL A 190 -6.96 -39.30 -9.45
CA VAL A 190 -5.86 -39.85 -8.64
C VAL A 190 -4.63 -40.22 -9.48
N GLN A 191 -4.80 -40.76 -10.67
CA GLN A 191 -3.69 -41.19 -11.51
C GLN A 191 -2.84 -40.02 -12.04
N ARG A 192 -3.46 -38.92 -12.47
CA ARG A 192 -2.81 -37.72 -13.03
C ARG A 192 -3.67 -36.49 -12.75
N PRO A 193 -3.70 -35.97 -11.51
CA PRO A 193 -4.68 -34.97 -11.05
C PRO A 193 -4.70 -33.72 -11.91
N GLU A 194 -3.54 -33.17 -12.26
CA GLU A 194 -3.46 -31.96 -13.10
C GLU A 194 -3.88 -32.21 -14.55
N ALA A 195 -3.54 -33.37 -15.13
CA ALA A 195 -3.81 -33.69 -16.53
C ALA A 195 -5.28 -34.04 -16.78
N TYR A 196 -5.95 -34.60 -15.77
CA TYR A 196 -7.37 -34.98 -15.83
C TYR A 196 -8.29 -33.98 -15.12
N SER A 197 -7.76 -32.82 -14.68
CA SER A 197 -8.57 -31.79 -14.05
C SER A 197 -9.72 -31.33 -14.96
N PRO A 198 -10.97 -31.36 -14.48
CA PRO A 198 -12.13 -30.91 -15.27
C PRO A 198 -12.10 -29.40 -15.53
N LEU A 199 -11.33 -28.63 -14.76
CA LEU A 199 -11.12 -27.20 -14.95
C LEU A 199 -10.14 -26.89 -16.10
N ARG A 200 -9.11 -27.76 -16.29
CA ARG A 200 -8.08 -27.59 -17.32
C ARG A 200 -8.36 -28.35 -18.61
N SER A 201 -8.93 -29.54 -18.51
CA SER A 201 -9.14 -30.46 -19.61
C SER A 201 -10.45 -31.22 -19.45
N PRO A 202 -11.62 -30.59 -19.65
CA PRO A 202 -12.92 -31.21 -19.44
C PRO A 202 -13.10 -32.53 -20.19
N ASP A 203 -12.73 -32.59 -21.47
CA ASP A 203 -12.88 -33.79 -22.31
C ASP A 203 -12.06 -34.97 -21.80
N LYS A 204 -10.82 -34.71 -21.33
CA LYS A 204 -9.97 -35.77 -20.75
C LYS A 204 -10.53 -36.24 -19.41
N ALA A 205 -11.10 -35.32 -18.61
CA ALA A 205 -11.73 -35.64 -17.34
C ALA A 205 -12.95 -36.58 -17.57
N MET A 206 -13.81 -36.23 -18.53
CA MET A 206 -14.98 -37.06 -18.87
C MET A 206 -14.61 -38.43 -19.47
N SER A 207 -13.60 -38.48 -20.35
CA SER A 207 -13.05 -39.73 -20.86
C SER A 207 -12.48 -40.61 -19.75
N ARG A 208 -11.76 -40.00 -18.79
CA ARG A 208 -11.20 -40.73 -17.63
C ARG A 208 -12.29 -41.22 -16.69
N ARG A 209 -13.31 -40.40 -16.39
CA ARG A 209 -14.50 -40.80 -15.62
C ARG A 209 -15.17 -42.05 -16.25
N ASN A 210 -15.40 -42.01 -17.55
CA ASN A 210 -16.02 -43.14 -18.27
C ASN A 210 -15.15 -44.41 -18.24
N HIS A 211 -13.83 -44.26 -18.25
CA HIS A 211 -12.91 -45.36 -18.01
C HIS A 211 -13.09 -45.95 -16.59
N VAL A 212 -13.22 -45.10 -15.55
CA VAL A 212 -13.50 -45.55 -14.17
C VAL A 212 -14.82 -46.31 -14.09
N LEU A 213 -15.90 -45.80 -14.65
CA LEU A 213 -17.20 -46.49 -14.71
C LEU A 213 -17.09 -47.87 -15.35
N ASN A 214 -16.38 -47.97 -16.48
CA ASN A 214 -16.11 -49.25 -17.15
C ASN A 214 -15.30 -50.23 -16.32
N ARG A 215 -14.33 -49.71 -15.52
CA ARG A 215 -13.58 -50.54 -14.55
C ARG A 215 -14.49 -51.06 -13.45
N MET A 216 -15.38 -50.23 -12.88
CA MET A 216 -16.35 -50.63 -11.87
C MET A 216 -17.26 -51.78 -12.39
N VAL A 217 -17.70 -51.71 -13.64
CA VAL A 217 -18.50 -52.79 -14.27
C VAL A 217 -17.71 -54.06 -14.38
N ARG A 218 -16.46 -53.97 -14.84
CA ARG A 218 -15.54 -55.12 -15.02
C ARG A 218 -15.28 -55.84 -13.68
N GLU A 219 -15.12 -55.05 -12.62
CA GLU A 219 -14.88 -55.55 -11.25
C GLU A 219 -16.19 -55.87 -10.49
N LYS A 220 -17.33 -55.90 -11.19
CA LYS A 220 -18.65 -56.22 -10.64
C LYS A 220 -19.11 -55.31 -9.49
N LYS A 221 -18.63 -54.10 -9.44
CA LYS A 221 -19.00 -53.04 -8.46
C LYS A 221 -20.07 -52.10 -8.95
N LEU A 222 -20.47 -52.18 -10.23
CA LEU A 222 -21.48 -51.36 -10.84
C LEU A 222 -22.20 -52.15 -11.96
N ASP A 223 -23.52 -51.95 -12.07
CA ASP A 223 -24.30 -52.49 -13.16
C ASP A 223 -23.97 -51.77 -14.51
N LYS A 224 -23.94 -52.57 -15.59
CA LYS A 224 -23.61 -52.06 -16.95
C LYS A 224 -24.58 -51.01 -17.44
N ALA A 225 -25.88 -51.15 -17.15
CA ALA A 225 -26.90 -50.20 -17.62
C ALA A 225 -26.73 -48.86 -16.84
N VAL A 226 -26.52 -48.91 -15.51
CA VAL A 226 -26.27 -47.76 -14.66
C VAL A 226 -25.01 -47.01 -15.15
N ALA A 227 -23.92 -47.75 -15.43
CA ALA A 227 -22.70 -47.16 -15.96
C ALA A 227 -22.90 -46.41 -17.28
N ALA A 228 -23.70 -47.01 -18.19
CA ALA A 228 -23.98 -46.42 -19.48
C ALA A 228 -24.83 -45.14 -19.38
N ASP A 229 -25.73 -45.09 -18.43
CA ASP A 229 -26.57 -43.90 -18.19
C ASP A 229 -25.77 -42.81 -17.49
N THR A 230 -25.01 -43.13 -16.45
CA THR A 230 -24.09 -42.20 -15.77
C THR A 230 -23.06 -41.61 -16.71
N ALA A 231 -22.59 -42.38 -17.72
CA ALA A 231 -21.62 -41.88 -18.71
C ALA A 231 -22.17 -40.75 -19.58
N LYS A 232 -23.50 -40.63 -19.69
CA LYS A 232 -24.19 -39.55 -20.44
C LYS A 232 -24.39 -38.29 -19.61
N GLU A 233 -24.28 -38.40 -18.28
CA GLU A 233 -24.44 -37.27 -17.38
C GLU A 233 -23.36 -36.23 -17.62
N GLN A 234 -23.75 -34.94 -17.66
CA GLN A 234 -22.84 -33.81 -17.64
C GLN A 234 -22.51 -33.46 -16.18
N VAL A 235 -21.24 -33.53 -15.83
CA VAL A 235 -20.78 -33.11 -14.51
C VAL A 235 -20.57 -31.62 -14.50
N VAL A 236 -21.34 -30.91 -13.69
CA VAL A 236 -21.19 -29.47 -13.50
C VAL A 236 -20.12 -29.22 -12.45
N VAL A 237 -19.03 -28.62 -12.86
CA VAL A 237 -17.96 -28.19 -11.94
C VAL A 237 -18.36 -26.88 -11.31
N ALA A 238 -18.21 -26.77 -9.99
CA ALA A 238 -18.46 -25.52 -9.29
C ALA A 238 -17.61 -24.40 -9.87
N LYS A 239 -18.17 -23.20 -9.98
CA LYS A 239 -17.35 -22.03 -10.26
C LYS A 239 -16.37 -21.88 -9.09
N VAL A 240 -15.09 -22.05 -9.36
CA VAL A 240 -14.05 -21.83 -8.35
C VAL A 240 -14.17 -20.39 -7.87
N GLN A 241 -14.73 -20.21 -6.68
CA GLN A 241 -14.49 -19.00 -5.92
C GLN A 241 -13.06 -19.14 -5.39
N GLU A 242 -12.09 -18.60 -6.11
CA GLU A 242 -10.85 -18.22 -5.43
C GLU A 242 -11.31 -17.29 -4.31
N GLU A 243 -11.02 -17.64 -3.08
CA GLU A 243 -11.19 -16.73 -1.94
C GLU A 243 -10.40 -15.47 -2.35
N ASP A 244 -11.14 -14.40 -2.65
CA ASP A 244 -10.54 -13.12 -3.01
C ASP A 244 -9.74 -12.66 -1.79
N ASN A 245 -8.42 -12.82 -1.83
CA ASN A 245 -7.54 -12.27 -0.81
C ASN A 245 -7.67 -10.75 -0.86
N ILE A 246 -8.45 -10.19 0.07
CA ILE A 246 -8.70 -8.74 0.13
C ILE A 246 -7.45 -7.94 0.52
N ALA A 247 -6.42 -8.61 1.10
CA ALA A 247 -5.26 -7.96 1.69
C ALA A 247 -3.95 -8.68 1.31
N PRO A 248 -3.62 -8.87 0.01
CA PRO A 248 -2.50 -9.72 -0.38
C PRO A 248 -1.14 -9.21 0.14
N TYR A 249 -0.89 -7.91 0.18
CA TYR A 249 0.33 -7.33 0.74
C TYR A 249 0.42 -7.57 2.26
N PHE A 250 -0.65 -7.36 2.99
CA PHE A 250 -0.70 -7.62 4.43
C PHE A 250 -0.47 -9.11 4.75
N VAL A 251 -1.13 -10.00 4.01
CA VAL A 251 -0.98 -11.46 4.14
C VAL A 251 0.47 -11.88 3.85
N GLU A 252 1.13 -11.28 2.87
CA GLU A 252 2.53 -11.57 2.54
C GLU A 252 3.49 -11.11 3.66
N GLU A 253 3.26 -9.96 4.29
CA GLU A 253 4.07 -9.53 5.43
C GLU A 253 3.87 -10.45 6.65
N VAL A 254 2.64 -10.89 6.92
CA VAL A 254 2.36 -11.91 7.95
C VAL A 254 3.06 -13.23 7.60
N ARG A 255 3.01 -13.68 6.34
CA ARG A 255 3.69 -14.90 5.89
C ARG A 255 5.21 -14.82 6.13
N ARG A 256 5.84 -13.70 5.76
CA ARG A 256 7.28 -13.49 5.98
C ARG A 256 7.64 -13.53 7.45
N TYR A 257 6.83 -12.90 8.29
CA TYR A 257 7.03 -12.92 9.73
C TYR A 257 6.94 -14.34 10.30
N LEU A 258 5.89 -15.10 9.94
CA LEU A 258 5.69 -16.46 10.42
C LEU A 258 6.79 -17.41 9.93
N ASP A 259 7.20 -17.30 8.68
CA ASP A 259 8.29 -18.09 8.09
C ASP A 259 9.64 -17.81 8.80
N ALA A 260 9.95 -16.54 9.03
CA ALA A 260 11.17 -16.14 9.73
C ALA A 260 11.19 -16.55 11.21
N THR A 261 10.03 -16.58 11.88
CA THR A 261 9.92 -16.83 13.33
C THR A 261 9.73 -18.31 13.66
N TYR A 262 8.87 -19.01 12.90
CA TYR A 262 8.48 -20.40 13.18
C TYR A 262 8.98 -21.40 12.14
N GLY A 263 9.41 -20.93 10.96
CA GLY A 263 9.87 -21.74 9.85
C GLY A 263 8.75 -22.27 8.95
N GLU A 264 9.14 -22.72 7.75
CA GLU A 264 8.24 -23.18 6.69
C GLU A 264 7.32 -24.34 7.11
N VAL A 265 7.84 -25.28 7.92
CA VAL A 265 7.06 -26.44 8.39
C VAL A 265 5.91 -26.01 9.29
N ALA A 266 6.18 -25.12 10.25
CA ALA A 266 5.14 -24.61 11.14
C ALA A 266 4.09 -23.81 10.36
N LEU A 267 4.54 -22.95 9.44
CA LEU A 267 3.69 -22.13 8.59
C LEU A 267 2.72 -22.93 7.72
N TYR A 268 3.18 -24.02 7.11
CA TYR A 268 2.38 -24.74 6.10
C TYR A 268 1.78 -26.06 6.56
N GLN A 269 2.21 -26.60 7.71
CA GLN A 269 1.85 -27.98 8.11
C GLN A 269 1.36 -28.14 9.57
N GLU A 270 1.71 -27.22 10.48
CA GLU A 270 1.35 -27.39 11.90
C GLU A 270 -0.01 -26.78 12.28
N GLY A 271 -0.62 -25.98 11.39
CA GLY A 271 -1.95 -25.42 11.60
C GLY A 271 -1.97 -24.33 12.65
N LEU A 272 -1.16 -23.27 12.46
CA LEU A 272 -1.19 -22.10 13.32
C LEU A 272 -2.51 -21.34 13.17
N GLU A 273 -3.02 -20.83 14.28
CA GLU A 273 -4.10 -19.85 14.32
C GLU A 273 -3.52 -18.48 14.59
N VAL A 274 -3.59 -17.60 13.59
CA VAL A 274 -2.96 -16.28 13.62
C VAL A 274 -4.02 -15.20 13.66
N TYR A 275 -4.16 -14.54 14.78
CA TYR A 275 -5.08 -13.40 14.96
C TYR A 275 -4.35 -12.14 14.56
N THR A 276 -4.78 -11.52 13.46
CA THR A 276 -4.16 -10.34 12.91
C THR A 276 -4.84 -9.04 13.36
N THR A 277 -4.21 -7.93 13.03
CA THR A 277 -4.72 -6.58 13.33
C THR A 277 -5.60 -6.00 12.23
N LEU A 278 -5.68 -6.68 11.06
CA LEU A 278 -6.38 -6.17 9.87
C LEU A 278 -7.86 -5.98 10.12
N ASP A 279 -8.35 -4.78 9.81
CA ASP A 279 -9.79 -4.50 9.75
C ASP A 279 -10.29 -4.67 8.30
N PRO A 280 -11.15 -5.67 8.01
CA PRO A 280 -11.60 -5.95 6.64
C PRO A 280 -12.28 -4.77 5.95
N GLU A 281 -13.06 -3.97 6.67
CA GLU A 281 -13.77 -2.84 6.07
C GLU A 281 -12.80 -1.69 5.74
N SER A 282 -11.87 -1.38 6.65
CA SER A 282 -10.79 -0.42 6.37
C SER A 282 -9.91 -0.90 5.20
N GLN A 283 -9.63 -2.20 5.11
CA GLN A 283 -8.85 -2.75 4.00
C GLN A 283 -9.57 -2.61 2.65
N LYS A 284 -10.87 -2.92 2.58
CA LYS A 284 -11.66 -2.73 1.36
C LYS A 284 -11.70 -1.26 0.95
N ALA A 285 -11.87 -0.36 1.92
CA ALA A 285 -11.84 1.08 1.69
C ALA A 285 -10.47 1.54 1.15
N ALA A 286 -9.37 1.04 1.71
CA ALA A 286 -8.01 1.34 1.26
C ALA A 286 -7.76 0.85 -0.18
N ASN A 287 -8.15 -0.39 -0.49
CA ASN A 287 -8.06 -0.95 -1.84
C ASN A 287 -8.82 -0.09 -2.86
N GLN A 288 -10.05 0.34 -2.50
CA GLN A 288 -10.87 1.14 -3.40
C GLN A 288 -10.29 2.55 -3.59
N ALA A 289 -9.83 3.18 -2.51
CA ALA A 289 -9.25 4.52 -2.56
C ALA A 289 -7.98 4.57 -3.43
N VAL A 290 -7.06 3.61 -3.25
CA VAL A 290 -5.84 3.51 -4.07
C VAL A 290 -6.19 3.22 -5.53
N PHE A 291 -7.08 2.26 -5.78
CA PHE A 291 -7.52 1.91 -7.13
C PHE A 291 -8.12 3.11 -7.88
N ASP A 292 -9.03 3.84 -7.25
CA ASP A 292 -9.69 4.98 -7.87
C ASP A 292 -8.76 6.18 -8.05
N GLY A 293 -7.94 6.46 -7.03
CA GLY A 293 -7.00 7.59 -7.05
C GLY A 293 -5.94 7.46 -8.15
N LEU A 294 -5.34 6.26 -8.28
CA LEU A 294 -4.33 6.01 -9.30
C LEU A 294 -4.92 6.09 -10.71
N ARG A 295 -6.12 5.56 -10.92
CA ARG A 295 -6.84 5.67 -12.20
C ARG A 295 -7.20 7.12 -12.51
N ALA A 296 -7.63 7.89 -11.52
CA ALA A 296 -7.96 9.30 -11.70
C ALA A 296 -6.72 10.11 -12.12
N LEU A 297 -5.58 9.88 -11.46
CA LEU A 297 -4.31 10.51 -11.83
C LEU A 297 -3.89 10.10 -13.25
N ASP A 298 -3.93 8.81 -13.55
CA ASP A 298 -3.50 8.28 -14.84
C ASP A 298 -4.36 8.85 -16.00
N LYS A 299 -5.66 9.04 -15.78
CA LYS A 299 -6.55 9.73 -16.74
C LYS A 299 -6.19 11.20 -16.93
N ARG A 300 -5.79 11.93 -15.86
CA ARG A 300 -5.31 13.32 -15.99
C ARG A 300 -4.03 13.43 -16.81
N ARG A 301 -3.20 12.37 -16.80
CA ARG A 301 -2.00 12.27 -17.66
C ARG A 301 -2.35 12.06 -19.14
N GLY A 302 -3.59 11.68 -19.44
CA GLY A 302 -4.13 11.52 -20.79
C GLY A 302 -4.20 10.08 -21.29
N TRP A 303 -4.89 9.91 -22.39
CA TRP A 303 -5.02 8.64 -23.09
C TRP A 303 -3.72 8.25 -23.82
N ARG A 304 -3.14 7.11 -23.48
CA ARG A 304 -1.85 6.65 -24.05
C ARG A 304 -2.01 6.05 -25.45
N GLY A 305 -3.17 5.46 -25.76
CA GLY A 305 -3.34 4.73 -27.03
C GLY A 305 -2.51 3.45 -27.06
N GLY A 306 -2.06 3.08 -28.28
CA GLY A 306 -1.14 1.92 -28.43
C GLY A 306 -1.76 0.57 -28.09
N LEU A 307 -3.07 0.40 -28.23
CA LEU A 307 -3.76 -0.85 -27.90
C LEU A 307 -3.25 -2.01 -28.78
N ALA A 308 -3.07 -3.18 -28.17
CA ALA A 308 -2.91 -4.43 -28.89
C ALA A 308 -4.13 -4.67 -29.78
N ASN A 309 -3.93 -5.20 -30.99
CA ASN A 309 -5.02 -5.45 -31.92
C ASN A 309 -4.93 -6.87 -32.48
N VAL A 310 -5.89 -7.69 -32.08
CA VAL A 310 -5.98 -9.13 -32.45
C VAL A 310 -5.92 -9.36 -33.95
N LEU A 311 -6.59 -8.50 -34.73
CA LEU A 311 -6.62 -8.65 -36.20
C LEU A 311 -5.28 -8.32 -36.85
N LYS A 312 -4.53 -7.35 -36.30
CA LYS A 312 -3.18 -7.01 -36.77
C LYS A 312 -2.16 -8.10 -36.43
N GLU A 313 -2.40 -8.85 -35.38
CA GLU A 313 -1.58 -9.98 -34.93
C GLU A 313 -1.94 -11.29 -35.65
N GLY A 314 -2.84 -11.24 -36.63
CA GLY A 314 -3.27 -12.39 -37.45
C GLY A 314 -4.30 -13.30 -36.77
N GLY A 315 -4.83 -12.88 -35.60
CA GLY A 315 -5.89 -13.60 -34.90
C GLY A 315 -7.28 -13.22 -35.36
N THR A 316 -8.30 -13.85 -34.79
CA THR A 316 -9.71 -13.52 -35.01
C THR A 316 -10.35 -13.00 -33.70
N ILE A 317 -11.31 -12.07 -33.84
CA ILE A 317 -12.05 -11.57 -32.69
C ILE A 317 -12.83 -12.70 -31.99
N ALA A 318 -13.34 -13.66 -32.75
CA ALA A 318 -14.15 -14.77 -32.24
C ALA A 318 -13.31 -15.73 -31.37
N ASP A 319 -12.09 -16.02 -31.77
CA ASP A 319 -11.20 -16.97 -31.07
C ASP A 319 -10.40 -16.33 -29.94
N TYR A 320 -10.32 -15.01 -29.89
CA TYR A 320 -9.60 -14.32 -28.84
C TYR A 320 -10.13 -14.68 -27.44
N ARG A 321 -9.24 -14.99 -26.53
CA ARG A 321 -9.54 -15.26 -25.10
C ARG A 321 -8.54 -14.51 -24.23
N HIS A 322 -9.07 -13.74 -23.29
CA HIS A 322 -8.24 -13.04 -22.30
C HIS A 322 -8.20 -13.86 -21.00
N PRO A 323 -7.03 -14.04 -20.36
CA PRO A 323 -6.91 -14.79 -19.09
C PRO A 323 -7.87 -14.30 -17.99
N GLY A 324 -8.06 -12.99 -17.89
CA GLY A 324 -8.96 -12.37 -16.92
C GLY A 324 -10.45 -12.71 -17.13
N TRP A 325 -10.82 -13.37 -18.23
CA TRP A 325 -12.21 -13.81 -18.44
C TRP A 325 -12.57 -15.09 -17.69
N ALA A 326 -11.58 -15.77 -17.12
CA ALA A 326 -11.84 -16.93 -16.25
C ALA A 326 -12.60 -16.54 -14.98
N ARG A 327 -12.45 -15.30 -14.52
CA ARG A 327 -13.20 -14.75 -13.39
C ARG A 327 -14.49 -14.06 -13.85
N PRO A 328 -15.57 -14.07 -13.04
CA PRO A 328 -16.78 -13.30 -13.34
C PRO A 328 -16.48 -11.79 -13.33
N PRO A 329 -17.28 -10.97 -14.04
CA PRO A 329 -17.14 -9.51 -13.96
C PRO A 329 -17.53 -9.03 -12.55
N GLN A 330 -16.80 -8.03 -12.05
CA GLN A 330 -17.09 -7.41 -10.77
C GLN A 330 -17.38 -5.92 -10.97
N LEU A 331 -18.39 -5.43 -10.27
CA LEU A 331 -18.78 -4.02 -10.29
C LEU A 331 -17.63 -3.16 -9.77
N GLY A 332 -17.33 -2.06 -10.45
CA GLY A 332 -16.27 -1.14 -10.05
C GLY A 332 -14.84 -1.65 -10.32
N ARG A 333 -14.65 -2.79 -11.02
CA ARG A 333 -13.34 -3.34 -11.36
C ARG A 333 -13.06 -3.26 -12.86
N LEU A 334 -11.78 -3.26 -13.22
CA LEU A 334 -11.36 -3.31 -14.62
C LEU A 334 -11.59 -4.70 -15.20
N ARG A 335 -12.08 -4.74 -16.45
CA ARG A 335 -12.19 -5.96 -17.23
C ARG A 335 -11.68 -5.71 -18.64
N TRP A 336 -10.81 -6.56 -19.10
CA TRP A 336 -10.30 -6.51 -20.47
C TRP A 336 -11.38 -6.95 -21.45
N GLY A 337 -11.51 -6.23 -22.57
CA GLY A 337 -12.44 -6.54 -23.63
C GLY A 337 -11.81 -6.41 -25.01
N VAL A 338 -12.31 -7.17 -25.98
CA VAL A 338 -11.95 -7.04 -27.40
C VAL A 338 -13.05 -6.29 -28.12
N VAL A 339 -12.68 -5.26 -28.87
CA VAL A 339 -13.61 -4.44 -29.66
C VAL A 339 -14.08 -5.26 -30.88
N THR A 340 -15.39 -5.46 -31.00
CA THR A 340 -16.00 -6.24 -32.11
C THR A 340 -16.28 -5.40 -33.34
N ASP A 341 -16.74 -4.19 -33.13
CA ASP A 341 -17.03 -3.19 -34.15
C ASP A 341 -16.79 -1.78 -33.58
N ALA A 342 -16.44 -0.84 -34.45
CA ALA A 342 -16.26 0.56 -34.07
C ALA A 342 -16.78 1.48 -35.15
N ALA A 343 -17.65 2.42 -34.73
CA ALA A 343 -18.18 3.50 -35.56
C ALA A 343 -17.79 4.85 -34.92
N ARG A 344 -18.12 5.97 -35.57
CA ARG A 344 -17.77 7.30 -35.11
C ARG A 344 -18.28 7.62 -33.69
N GLY A 345 -19.48 7.12 -33.34
CA GLY A 345 -20.12 7.44 -32.06
C GLY A 345 -20.30 6.27 -31.10
N SER A 346 -19.97 5.04 -31.49
CA SER A 346 -20.12 3.86 -30.62
C SER A 346 -19.24 2.70 -31.05
N ALA A 347 -18.88 1.83 -30.09
CA ALA A 347 -18.18 0.58 -30.35
C ALA A 347 -18.83 -0.58 -29.60
N GLY A 348 -18.87 -1.75 -30.23
CA GLY A 348 -19.23 -3.02 -29.62
C GLY A 348 -17.99 -3.63 -28.96
N VAL A 349 -18.16 -4.24 -27.80
CA VAL A 349 -17.06 -4.87 -27.06
C VAL A 349 -17.51 -6.21 -26.51
N ARG A 350 -16.67 -7.24 -26.66
CA ARG A 350 -16.85 -8.55 -26.01
C ARG A 350 -15.91 -8.68 -24.82
N LEU A 351 -16.47 -9.05 -23.64
CA LEU A 351 -15.78 -9.18 -22.35
C LEU A 351 -16.00 -10.59 -21.78
N GLY A 352 -15.53 -11.62 -22.49
CA GLY A 352 -15.78 -13.01 -22.17
C GLY A 352 -17.10 -13.48 -22.75
N GLU A 353 -18.01 -13.94 -21.90
CA GLU A 353 -19.40 -14.30 -22.27
C GLU A 353 -20.34 -13.07 -22.33
N PHE A 354 -19.87 -11.93 -21.85
CA PHE A 354 -20.63 -10.68 -21.83
C PHE A 354 -20.30 -9.80 -23.03
N THR A 355 -21.28 -8.97 -23.40
CA THR A 355 -21.11 -7.92 -24.41
C THR A 355 -21.41 -6.55 -23.82
N ALA A 356 -20.84 -5.51 -24.40
CA ALA A 356 -21.10 -4.13 -24.01
C ALA A 356 -21.16 -3.23 -25.25
N ARG A 357 -21.83 -2.09 -25.11
CA ARG A 357 -21.78 -1.00 -26.09
C ARG A 357 -21.19 0.24 -25.45
N VAL A 358 -20.13 0.76 -26.03
CA VAL A 358 -19.36 1.92 -25.55
C VAL A 358 -19.78 3.13 -26.37
N GLY A 359 -20.44 4.09 -25.74
CA GLY A 359 -20.81 5.38 -26.34
C GLY A 359 -19.78 6.48 -26.12
N GLN A 360 -20.07 7.68 -26.62
CA GLN A 360 -19.18 8.84 -26.50
C GLN A 360 -18.87 9.22 -25.04
N ASP A 361 -19.84 9.13 -24.14
CA ASP A 361 -19.67 9.46 -22.72
C ASP A 361 -18.66 8.52 -22.04
N ALA A 362 -18.61 7.26 -22.49
CA ALA A 362 -17.70 6.27 -21.93
C ALA A 362 -16.22 6.51 -22.28
N VAL A 363 -15.93 7.33 -23.29
CA VAL A 363 -14.58 7.72 -23.73
C VAL A 363 -14.29 9.21 -23.53
N ALA A 364 -15.21 9.99 -22.97
CA ALA A 364 -15.15 11.46 -22.89
C ALA A 364 -13.83 11.98 -22.29
N TRP A 365 -13.29 11.31 -21.28
CA TRP A 365 -12.03 11.69 -20.64
C TRP A 365 -10.81 11.68 -21.55
N THR A 366 -10.89 11.01 -22.71
CA THR A 366 -9.81 10.96 -23.71
C THR A 366 -9.77 12.22 -24.58
N ASN A 367 -10.81 13.07 -24.53
CA ASN A 367 -11.03 14.21 -25.43
C ASN A 367 -11.08 13.84 -26.92
N LYS A 368 -11.46 12.58 -27.23
CA LYS A 368 -11.52 12.04 -28.60
C LYS A 368 -12.87 11.37 -28.84
N SER A 369 -13.23 11.15 -30.11
CA SER A 369 -14.40 10.36 -30.45
C SER A 369 -14.12 8.85 -30.31
N VAL A 370 -15.19 8.04 -30.15
CA VAL A 370 -15.09 6.59 -30.02
C VAL A 370 -14.25 5.98 -31.13
N GLY A 371 -14.53 6.32 -32.39
CA GLY A 371 -13.80 5.78 -33.54
C GLY A 371 -12.35 6.26 -33.69
N GLN A 372 -11.93 7.34 -32.97
CA GLN A 372 -10.54 7.74 -32.87
C GLN A 372 -9.76 6.94 -31.82
N VAL A 373 -10.46 6.46 -30.78
CA VAL A 373 -9.88 5.75 -29.64
C VAL A 373 -9.89 4.25 -29.81
N LEU A 374 -10.99 3.69 -30.35
CA LEU A 374 -11.23 2.26 -30.47
C LEU A 374 -11.41 1.85 -31.94
N LYS A 375 -10.81 0.72 -32.31
CA LYS A 375 -10.93 0.08 -33.63
C LYS A 375 -11.29 -1.38 -33.43
N ALA A 376 -11.97 -1.99 -34.43
CA ALA A 376 -12.23 -3.41 -34.38
C ALA A 376 -10.95 -4.23 -34.18
N GLY A 377 -10.99 -5.20 -33.28
CA GLY A 377 -9.86 -6.02 -32.89
C GLY A 377 -9.00 -5.44 -31.75
N ASP A 378 -9.19 -4.19 -31.35
CA ASP A 378 -8.44 -3.61 -30.22
C ASP A 378 -8.80 -4.30 -28.90
N VAL A 379 -7.78 -4.52 -28.07
CA VAL A 379 -7.93 -5.05 -26.71
C VAL A 379 -7.72 -3.92 -25.73
N ALA A 380 -8.74 -3.59 -24.97
CA ALA A 380 -8.71 -2.47 -24.02
C ALA A 380 -9.29 -2.87 -22.65
N ALA A 381 -8.90 -2.11 -21.63
CA ALA A 381 -9.47 -2.22 -20.30
C ALA A 381 -10.76 -1.39 -20.20
N PHE A 382 -11.77 -1.94 -19.55
CA PHE A 382 -13.04 -1.28 -19.31
C PHE A 382 -13.42 -1.37 -17.83
N LEU A 383 -13.84 -0.27 -17.25
CA LEU A 383 -14.44 -0.24 -15.91
C LEU A 383 -15.88 -0.73 -16.00
N VAL A 384 -16.21 -1.78 -15.23
CA VAL A 384 -17.58 -2.31 -15.15
C VAL A 384 -18.43 -1.42 -14.27
N LYS A 385 -19.52 -0.85 -14.82
CA LYS A 385 -20.44 0.03 -14.11
C LYS A 385 -21.79 -0.63 -13.78
N SER A 386 -22.18 -1.63 -14.54
CA SER A 386 -23.37 -2.44 -14.26
C SER A 386 -23.24 -3.83 -14.90
N ILE A 387 -23.96 -4.81 -14.34
CA ILE A 387 -23.95 -6.20 -14.79
C ILE A 387 -25.40 -6.67 -14.94
N ASP A 388 -25.77 -7.13 -16.13
CA ASP A 388 -27.04 -7.81 -16.41
C ASP A 388 -26.73 -9.28 -16.77
N GLU A 389 -26.80 -10.14 -15.77
CA GLU A 389 -26.51 -11.57 -15.92
C GLU A 389 -27.51 -12.28 -16.85
N THR A 390 -28.75 -11.80 -16.91
CA THR A 390 -29.80 -12.42 -17.72
C THR A 390 -29.56 -12.18 -19.22
N LYS A 391 -29.20 -10.96 -19.59
CA LYS A 391 -28.90 -10.57 -20.97
C LYS A 391 -27.44 -10.77 -21.35
N LYS A 392 -26.58 -11.15 -20.41
CA LYS A 392 -25.12 -11.20 -20.56
C LYS A 392 -24.57 -9.89 -21.12
N THR A 393 -25.02 -8.76 -20.59
CA THR A 393 -24.54 -7.44 -20.97
C THR A 393 -23.92 -6.69 -19.79
N LEU A 394 -22.90 -5.87 -20.08
CA LEU A 394 -22.25 -4.99 -19.12
C LEU A 394 -22.41 -3.53 -19.52
N GLY A 395 -22.71 -2.68 -18.55
CA GLY A 395 -22.46 -1.25 -18.69
C GLY A 395 -21.00 -0.96 -18.36
N VAL A 396 -20.28 -0.34 -19.29
CA VAL A 396 -18.84 -0.11 -19.12
C VAL A 396 -18.41 1.28 -19.56
N SER A 397 -17.30 1.76 -19.02
CA SER A 397 -16.56 2.92 -19.57
C SER A 397 -15.14 2.51 -19.91
N LEU A 398 -14.61 3.07 -20.99
CA LEU A 398 -13.20 2.89 -21.35
C LEU A 398 -12.31 3.35 -20.20
N ASP A 399 -11.30 2.57 -19.95
CA ASP A 399 -10.29 2.87 -18.96
C ASP A 399 -8.90 2.46 -19.47
N GLN A 400 -7.88 2.71 -18.68
CA GLN A 400 -6.54 2.18 -18.91
C GLN A 400 -5.94 1.76 -17.58
N GLU A 401 -5.13 0.73 -17.60
CA GLU A 401 -4.40 0.30 -16.40
C GLU A 401 -3.34 1.35 -16.06
N PRO A 402 -3.32 1.88 -14.82
CA PRO A 402 -2.36 2.91 -14.44
C PRO A 402 -0.92 2.41 -14.54
N GLU A 403 -0.03 3.25 -15.09
CA GLU A 403 1.42 3.04 -15.01
C GLU A 403 1.99 3.51 -13.67
N VAL A 404 1.30 4.46 -13.04
CA VAL A 404 1.66 5.00 -11.74
C VAL A 404 1.30 4.00 -10.64
N GLU A 405 2.11 3.95 -9.59
CA GLU A 405 1.89 3.16 -8.39
C GLU A 405 1.49 4.04 -7.21
N GLY A 406 0.93 3.41 -6.19
CA GLY A 406 0.58 4.08 -4.94
C GLY A 406 0.47 3.09 -3.80
N ALA A 407 0.63 3.59 -2.60
CA ALA A 407 0.51 2.82 -1.38
C ALA A 407 -0.34 3.56 -0.35
N LEU A 408 -1.01 2.81 0.51
CA LEU A 408 -1.74 3.32 1.66
C LEU A 408 -1.48 2.41 2.87
N LEU A 409 -1.20 3.02 3.99
CA LEU A 409 -1.06 2.34 5.28
C LEU A 409 -1.90 3.06 6.32
N ALA A 410 -2.64 2.31 7.14
CA ALA A 410 -3.43 2.85 8.25
C ALA A 410 -3.08 2.17 9.57
N ILE A 411 -2.87 2.97 10.62
CA ILE A 411 -2.45 2.54 11.96
C ILE A 411 -3.41 3.10 13.00
N ASP A 412 -3.79 2.29 13.97
CA ASP A 412 -4.44 2.74 15.19
C ASP A 412 -3.39 3.33 16.14
N PRO A 413 -3.41 4.64 16.42
CA PRO A 413 -2.35 5.28 17.21
C PRO A 413 -2.31 4.80 18.65
N SER A 414 -3.40 4.30 19.20
CA SER A 414 -3.53 3.88 20.61
C SER A 414 -3.00 2.46 20.85
N THR A 415 -2.91 1.64 19.81
CA THR A 415 -2.50 0.23 19.91
C THR A 415 -1.25 -0.10 19.07
N GLY A 416 -0.95 0.69 18.04
CA GLY A 416 0.08 0.37 17.04
C GLY A 416 -0.40 -0.67 16.00
N GLU A 417 -1.66 -1.06 16.01
CA GLU A 417 -2.22 -2.06 15.10
C GLU A 417 -2.32 -1.52 13.67
N ILE A 418 -1.78 -2.24 12.70
CA ILE A 418 -1.95 -1.94 11.29
C ILE A 418 -3.34 -2.42 10.86
N ARG A 419 -4.23 -1.48 10.59
CA ARG A 419 -5.63 -1.72 10.24
C ARG A 419 -5.86 -2.00 8.77
N ALA A 420 -5.05 -1.40 7.90
CA ALA A 420 -5.11 -1.61 6.45
C ALA A 420 -3.73 -1.40 5.82
N LEU A 421 -3.44 -2.14 4.76
CA LEU A 421 -2.19 -2.07 4.00
C LEU A 421 -2.45 -2.33 2.52
N VAL A 422 -2.06 -1.38 1.67
CA VAL A 422 -2.04 -1.50 0.21
C VAL A 422 -0.67 -1.09 -0.28
N GLY A 423 0.06 -1.99 -0.91
CA GLY A 423 1.44 -1.78 -1.37
C GLY A 423 1.58 -1.44 -2.85
N GLY A 424 0.48 -1.43 -3.63
CA GLY A 424 0.50 -1.16 -5.07
C GLY A 424 -0.89 -1.21 -5.70
N PHE A 425 -0.97 -0.93 -7.00
CA PHE A 425 -2.22 -0.98 -7.76
C PHE A 425 -2.82 -2.41 -7.84
N ASP A 426 -1.98 -3.40 -8.13
CA ASP A 426 -2.38 -4.82 -8.25
C ASP A 426 -1.22 -5.71 -7.80
N PHE A 427 -1.47 -6.54 -6.79
CA PHE A 427 -0.50 -7.50 -6.25
C PHE A 427 -0.02 -8.52 -7.30
N ASN A 428 -0.91 -8.97 -8.18
CA ASN A 428 -0.54 -9.92 -9.24
C ASN A 428 0.39 -9.28 -10.29
N ARG A 429 0.37 -7.94 -10.43
CA ARG A 429 1.29 -7.19 -11.27
C ARG A 429 2.64 -6.99 -10.58
N SER A 430 2.62 -6.72 -9.28
CA SER A 430 3.82 -6.45 -8.49
C SER A 430 3.58 -6.79 -7.02
N GLU A 431 4.32 -7.78 -6.52
CA GLU A 431 4.32 -8.17 -5.10
C GLU A 431 5.16 -7.22 -4.23
N PHE A 432 5.84 -6.25 -4.84
CA PHE A 432 6.66 -5.27 -4.14
C PHE A 432 5.79 -4.33 -3.31
N ASP A 433 5.91 -4.41 -1.98
CA ASP A 433 5.16 -3.59 -1.04
C ASP A 433 5.79 -2.20 -0.88
N ARG A 434 5.19 -1.20 -1.52
CA ARG A 434 5.70 0.17 -1.50
C ARG A 434 5.43 0.90 -0.19
N ALA A 435 4.57 0.36 0.66
CA ALA A 435 4.36 0.93 1.99
C ALA A 435 5.51 0.60 2.96
N ILE A 436 6.16 -0.54 2.78
CA ILE A 436 7.18 -1.06 3.70
C ILE A 436 8.57 -1.11 3.05
N GLN A 437 8.66 -1.57 1.80
CA GLN A 437 9.93 -1.87 1.14
C GLN A 437 10.47 -0.70 0.31
N SER A 438 9.64 0.30 -0.03
CA SER A 438 10.05 1.45 -0.82
C SER A 438 10.48 2.60 0.07
N TYR A 439 11.64 3.15 -0.24
CA TYR A 439 12.18 4.36 0.38
C TYR A 439 12.12 5.50 -0.63
N ARG A 440 11.46 6.60 -0.26
CA ARG A 440 11.19 7.74 -1.12
C ARG A 440 11.38 9.06 -0.40
N GLN A 441 11.71 10.10 -1.13
CA GLN A 441 11.85 11.43 -0.54
C GLN A 441 10.51 11.92 0.01
N ALA A 442 10.47 12.22 1.31
CA ALA A 442 9.25 12.66 2.00
C ALA A 442 8.75 14.03 1.53
N GLY A 443 9.64 14.85 0.98
CA GLY A 443 9.31 16.23 0.65
C GLY A 443 8.85 16.98 1.91
N SER A 444 7.92 17.90 1.74
CA SER A 444 7.40 18.71 2.85
C SER A 444 6.70 17.92 3.97
N ALA A 445 6.46 16.60 3.82
CA ALA A 445 5.94 15.77 4.91
C ALA A 445 6.98 15.54 6.02
N PHE A 446 8.25 15.91 5.80
CA PHE A 446 9.30 15.90 6.82
C PHE A 446 9.28 17.14 7.75
N LYS A 447 8.69 18.26 7.33
CA LYS A 447 8.66 19.50 8.11
C LYS A 447 8.15 19.35 9.55
N PRO A 448 7.11 18.54 9.83
CA PRO A 448 6.64 18.35 11.20
C PRO A 448 7.72 17.92 12.21
N PHE A 449 8.77 17.20 11.77
CA PHE A 449 9.87 16.82 12.68
C PHE A 449 10.75 18.02 13.06
N VAL A 450 11.00 18.93 12.12
CA VAL A 450 11.72 20.19 12.37
C VAL A 450 10.94 21.06 13.35
N TYR A 451 9.63 21.17 13.15
CA TYR A 451 8.77 21.97 14.01
C TYR A 451 8.58 21.33 15.38
N SER A 452 8.47 20.01 15.48
CA SER A 452 8.45 19.32 16.77
C SER A 452 9.71 19.58 17.57
N ALA A 453 10.90 19.49 16.93
CA ALA A 453 12.17 19.80 17.56
C ALA A 453 12.27 21.28 17.99
N ALA A 454 11.68 22.19 17.21
CA ALA A 454 11.61 23.62 17.57
C ALA A 454 10.74 23.85 18.81
N LEU A 455 9.55 23.25 18.87
CA LEU A 455 8.67 23.35 20.03
C LEU A 455 9.31 22.75 21.28
N GLU A 456 10.01 21.63 21.19
CA GLU A 456 10.81 21.08 22.29
C GLU A 456 11.95 22.00 22.70
N ALA A 457 12.47 22.84 21.81
CA ALA A 457 13.48 23.85 22.08
C ALA A 457 12.91 25.17 22.66
N GLY A 458 11.60 25.26 22.88
CA GLY A 458 10.93 26.43 23.44
C GLY A 458 10.43 27.45 22.42
N TYR A 459 10.49 27.18 21.13
CA TYR A 459 9.83 28.02 20.13
C TYR A 459 8.31 27.89 20.28
N THR A 460 7.56 28.93 19.86
CA THR A 460 6.10 28.91 19.83
C THR A 460 5.60 28.93 18.40
N LEU A 461 4.33 28.60 18.19
CA LEU A 461 3.70 28.68 16.86
C LEU A 461 3.58 30.13 16.34
N ALA A 462 3.59 31.09 17.26
CA ALA A 462 3.59 32.52 16.97
C ALA A 462 5.00 33.10 16.66
N HIS A 463 6.08 32.31 16.89
CA HIS A 463 7.44 32.75 16.57
C HIS A 463 7.56 33.10 15.08
N THR A 464 8.26 34.19 14.77
CA THR A 464 8.38 34.70 13.39
C THR A 464 9.78 34.50 12.84
N LEU A 465 9.85 34.11 11.57
CA LEU A 465 11.07 34.10 10.76
C LEU A 465 10.85 34.92 9.49
N PHE A 466 11.94 35.44 8.93
CA PHE A 466 11.85 36.27 7.75
C PHE A 466 11.96 35.41 6.48
N ASP A 467 10.89 35.35 5.67
CA ASP A 467 10.83 34.61 4.40
C ASP A 467 11.35 35.48 3.23
N GLU A 468 12.59 35.26 2.87
CA GLU A 468 13.33 36.04 1.88
C GLU A 468 14.32 35.15 1.13
N PRO A 469 14.87 35.57 -0.04
CA PRO A 469 15.97 34.87 -0.67
C PRO A 469 17.12 34.65 0.32
N THR A 470 17.49 33.39 0.53
CA THR A 470 18.48 32.99 1.54
C THR A 470 19.45 31.97 0.98
N VAL A 471 20.73 32.18 1.18
CA VAL A 471 21.80 31.23 0.87
C VAL A 471 22.40 30.73 2.16
N PHE A 472 22.36 29.42 2.34
CA PHE A 472 23.03 28.72 3.45
C PHE A 472 24.42 28.31 2.98
N VAL A 473 25.46 28.66 3.75
CA VAL A 473 26.86 28.41 3.42
C VAL A 473 27.46 27.50 4.47
N ASP A 474 28.06 26.41 4.05
CA ASP A 474 28.85 25.55 4.92
C ASP A 474 30.20 26.23 5.20
N PRO A 475 30.50 26.62 6.45
CA PRO A 475 31.73 27.32 6.76
C PRO A 475 32.97 26.43 6.64
N GLY A 476 32.81 25.08 6.62
CA GLY A 476 33.92 24.13 6.49
C GLY A 476 34.30 23.84 5.03
N THR A 477 33.27 23.68 4.17
CA THR A 477 33.48 23.32 2.75
C THR A 477 33.30 24.50 1.79
N GLY A 478 32.58 25.55 2.21
CA GLY A 478 32.14 26.64 1.37
C GLY A 478 30.97 26.32 0.44
N ASP A 479 30.39 25.11 0.58
CA ASP A 479 29.22 24.69 -0.21
C ASP A 479 28.02 25.59 0.10
N GLN A 480 27.29 25.93 -0.96
CA GLN A 480 26.13 26.81 -0.88
C GLN A 480 24.84 26.04 -1.17
N TYR A 481 23.82 26.32 -0.39
CA TYR A 481 22.47 25.80 -0.61
C TYR A 481 21.44 26.93 -0.60
N GLN A 482 20.70 27.07 -1.69
CA GLN A 482 19.66 28.10 -1.83
C GLN A 482 18.29 27.46 -2.04
N PRO A 483 17.45 27.33 -0.99
CA PRO A 483 16.09 26.85 -1.12
C PRO A 483 15.17 27.90 -1.77
N ASN A 484 14.11 27.44 -2.42
CA ASN A 484 13.05 28.27 -2.96
C ASN A 484 11.70 27.86 -2.42
N ASN A 485 10.80 28.82 -2.23
CA ASN A 485 9.39 28.51 -2.04
C ASN A 485 8.77 28.00 -3.35
N TYR A 486 7.71 27.20 -3.28
CA TYR A 486 7.12 26.51 -4.43
C TYR A 486 6.74 27.47 -5.58
N TYR A 487 6.15 28.64 -5.25
CA TYR A 487 5.77 29.64 -6.25
C TYR A 487 6.86 30.69 -6.52
N ARG A 488 8.09 30.50 -5.99
CA ARG A 488 9.19 31.47 -6.06
C ARG A 488 8.80 32.87 -5.57
N LYS A 489 7.88 32.94 -4.59
CA LYS A 489 7.45 34.16 -3.89
C LYS A 489 8.00 34.17 -2.47
N TYR A 490 8.22 35.36 -1.96
CA TYR A 490 8.72 35.60 -0.61
C TYR A 490 7.73 36.51 0.11
N TYR A 491 7.65 36.36 1.44
CA TYR A 491 6.53 36.99 2.17
C TYR A 491 6.98 37.84 3.36
N GLY A 492 8.31 37.94 3.64
CA GLY A 492 8.83 38.70 4.76
C GLY A 492 8.57 38.04 6.10
N VAL A 493 8.20 38.84 7.10
CA VAL A 493 7.85 38.31 8.44
C VAL A 493 6.76 37.27 8.33
N THR A 494 7.01 36.09 8.84
CA THR A 494 6.11 34.93 8.72
C THR A 494 6.14 34.13 10.00
N THR A 495 4.97 33.90 10.61
CA THR A 495 4.86 33.04 11.81
C THR A 495 5.10 31.58 11.45
N LEU A 496 5.56 30.76 12.39
CA LEU A 496 5.73 29.32 12.21
C LEU A 496 4.42 28.66 11.80
N ARG A 497 3.29 29.13 12.35
CA ARG A 497 1.96 28.67 11.93
C ARG A 497 1.73 28.86 10.43
N GLN A 498 1.84 30.08 9.94
CA GLN A 498 1.63 30.36 8.51
C GLN A 498 2.62 29.59 7.62
N ALA A 499 3.87 29.53 8.04
CA ALA A 499 4.90 28.80 7.31
C ALA A 499 4.60 27.30 7.18
N MET A 500 4.02 26.66 8.20
CA MET A 500 3.61 25.27 8.12
C MET A 500 2.34 25.08 7.27
N GLU A 501 1.32 25.90 7.48
CA GLU A 501 0.06 25.84 6.76
C GLU A 501 0.25 25.99 5.25
N GLU A 502 1.08 26.95 4.84
CA GLU A 502 1.44 27.21 3.45
C GLU A 502 2.66 26.41 2.95
N SER A 503 3.22 25.60 3.84
CA SER A 503 4.38 24.75 3.55
C SER A 503 5.59 25.50 3.00
N ARG A 504 5.95 26.67 3.58
CA ARG A 504 7.07 27.51 3.16
C ARG A 504 8.41 26.82 3.35
N ASN A 505 9.25 26.83 2.33
CA ASN A 505 10.50 26.08 2.33
C ASN A 505 11.60 26.85 3.10
N ILE A 506 11.76 28.12 2.81
CA ILE A 506 12.86 28.94 3.36
C ILE A 506 12.73 29.02 4.87
N VAL A 507 11.53 29.26 5.39
CA VAL A 507 11.28 29.32 6.83
C VAL A 507 11.61 27.99 7.51
N ALA A 508 11.24 26.86 6.88
CA ALA A 508 11.54 25.54 7.44
C ALA A 508 13.06 25.27 7.50
N VAL A 509 13.82 25.68 6.48
CA VAL A 509 15.29 25.54 6.48
C VAL A 509 15.94 26.49 7.49
N LYS A 510 15.48 27.74 7.63
CA LYS A 510 15.96 28.68 8.66
C LYS A 510 15.69 28.09 10.04
N LEU A 511 14.49 27.58 10.29
CA LEU A 511 14.12 26.96 11.56
C LEU A 511 15.00 25.75 11.89
N LEU A 512 15.25 24.86 10.92
CA LEU A 512 16.17 23.74 11.10
C LEU A 512 17.57 24.20 11.49
N ASN A 513 18.08 25.24 10.83
CA ASN A 513 19.42 25.78 11.12
C ASN A 513 19.51 26.46 12.50
N GLU A 514 18.40 27.04 13.00
CA GLU A 514 18.33 27.63 14.35
C GLU A 514 18.24 26.56 15.44
N VAL A 515 17.37 25.57 15.25
CA VAL A 515 17.10 24.48 16.20
C VAL A 515 18.26 23.50 16.31
N GLY A 516 18.99 23.30 15.21
CA GLY A 516 20.07 22.34 15.10
C GLY A 516 19.65 21.03 14.42
N TYR A 517 20.57 20.48 13.63
CA TYR A 517 20.36 19.25 12.85
C TYR A 517 20.27 18.03 13.77
N GLY A 518 21.17 17.93 14.77
CA GLY A 518 21.22 16.82 15.71
C GLY A 518 19.91 16.65 16.47
N ARG A 519 19.38 17.73 17.03
CA ARG A 519 18.09 17.72 17.73
C ARG A 519 16.96 17.26 16.85
N THR A 520 16.87 17.76 15.62
CA THR A 520 15.84 17.36 14.68
C THR A 520 15.94 15.87 14.29
N ILE A 521 17.17 15.37 14.10
CA ILE A 521 17.42 13.95 13.82
C ILE A 521 16.97 13.10 15.01
N ASP A 522 17.32 13.48 16.23
CA ASP A 522 16.95 12.75 17.44
C ASP A 522 15.42 12.72 17.64
N THR A 523 14.75 13.85 17.42
CA THR A 523 13.30 13.92 17.48
C THR A 523 12.65 13.01 16.42
N ALA A 524 13.10 13.06 15.16
CA ALA A 524 12.61 12.19 14.11
C ALA A 524 12.84 10.69 14.43
N ARG A 525 13.99 10.34 15.02
CA ARG A 525 14.31 8.97 15.45
C ARG A 525 13.39 8.50 16.58
N ARG A 526 13.18 9.31 17.61
CA ARG A 526 12.26 8.99 18.70
C ARG A 526 10.84 8.78 18.17
N MET A 527 10.41 9.60 17.20
CA MET A 527 9.11 9.48 16.55
C MET A 527 8.99 8.27 15.63
N GLY A 528 10.08 7.66 15.17
CA GLY A 528 10.01 6.38 14.43
C GLY A 528 10.65 6.35 13.05
N ILE A 529 11.30 7.43 12.60
CA ILE A 529 12.03 7.40 11.32
C ILE A 529 13.28 6.52 11.46
N SER A 530 13.26 5.36 10.83
CA SER A 530 14.35 4.38 10.88
C SER A 530 15.42 4.63 9.81
N SER A 531 15.05 5.28 8.72
CA SER A 531 15.92 5.58 7.58
C SER A 531 17.14 6.45 7.96
N PRO A 532 18.28 6.33 7.27
CA PRO A 532 19.45 7.17 7.53
C PRO A 532 19.14 8.65 7.29
N LEU A 533 19.30 9.47 8.33
CA LEU A 533 19.17 10.92 8.24
C LEU A 533 20.57 11.56 8.25
N ARG A 534 20.78 12.55 7.41
CA ARG A 534 22.06 13.28 7.30
C ARG A 534 21.85 14.75 7.66
N PRO A 535 22.76 15.36 8.46
CA PRO A 535 22.66 16.75 8.84
C PRO A 535 23.02 17.67 7.66
N TYR A 536 22.01 18.05 6.89
CA TYR A 536 22.15 18.95 5.74
C TYR A 536 20.90 19.86 5.63
N PRO A 537 21.03 21.12 5.19
CA PRO A 537 19.90 22.07 5.14
C PRO A 537 18.65 21.57 4.41
N SER A 538 18.85 20.83 3.30
CA SER A 538 17.72 20.27 2.53
C SER A 538 16.93 19.17 3.27
N MET A 539 17.44 18.69 4.44
CA MET A 539 16.69 17.76 5.31
C MET A 539 15.36 18.35 5.75
N ALA A 540 15.29 19.67 5.99
CA ALA A 540 14.02 20.34 6.31
C ALA A 540 12.95 20.17 5.21
N LEU A 541 13.38 19.94 3.98
CA LEU A 541 12.52 19.76 2.81
C LEU A 541 12.31 18.28 2.46
N GLY A 542 12.75 17.37 3.31
CA GLY A 542 12.54 15.94 3.16
C GLY A 542 13.26 15.31 1.97
N THR A 543 14.48 15.75 1.69
CA THR A 543 15.33 15.15 0.65
C THR A 543 15.85 13.76 1.03
N MET A 544 15.73 13.37 2.30
CA MET A 544 16.04 12.03 2.79
C MET A 544 14.91 11.07 2.42
N GLU A 545 15.30 9.86 2.05
CA GLU A 545 14.35 8.81 1.70
C GLU A 545 13.83 8.09 2.95
N VAL A 546 12.52 7.96 3.05
CA VAL A 546 11.82 7.29 4.15
C VAL A 546 10.78 6.31 3.60
N SER A 547 10.40 5.31 4.37
CA SER A 547 9.28 4.44 4.03
C SER A 547 7.94 5.04 4.46
N LEU A 548 6.84 4.60 3.85
CA LEU A 548 5.50 5.04 4.23
C LEU A 548 5.17 4.59 5.65
N ILE A 549 5.60 3.39 6.05
CA ILE A 549 5.39 2.89 7.42
C ILE A 549 6.14 3.74 8.45
N ASP A 550 7.39 4.13 8.19
CA ASP A 550 8.15 5.01 9.08
C ASP A 550 7.42 6.34 9.27
N LEU A 551 7.00 6.95 8.16
CA LEU A 551 6.36 8.27 8.18
C LEU A 551 4.98 8.20 8.86
N THR A 552 4.16 7.18 8.56
CA THR A 552 2.84 6.99 9.18
C THR A 552 2.97 6.70 10.67
N THR A 553 3.95 5.87 11.07
CA THR A 553 4.26 5.59 12.49
C THR A 553 4.68 6.86 13.21
N ALA A 554 5.52 7.69 12.60
CA ALA A 554 5.97 8.94 13.21
C ALA A 554 4.82 9.93 13.41
N PHE A 555 3.87 9.99 12.48
CA PHE A 555 2.68 10.81 12.63
C PHE A 555 1.69 10.28 13.68
N SER A 556 1.71 8.97 14.00
CA SER A 556 0.85 8.42 15.05
C SER A 556 1.16 8.95 16.46
N VAL A 557 2.34 9.52 16.63
CA VAL A 557 2.78 10.15 17.89
C VAL A 557 1.91 11.35 18.25
N PHE A 558 1.45 12.11 17.26
CA PHE A 558 0.67 13.34 17.49
C PHE A 558 -0.69 13.06 18.13
N PRO A 559 -1.61 12.27 17.55
CA PRO A 559 -2.90 11.97 18.16
C PRO A 559 -2.77 11.13 19.43
N ASN A 560 -1.65 10.42 19.61
CA ASN A 560 -1.38 9.59 20.81
C ASN A 560 -0.60 10.32 21.88
N GLN A 561 -0.76 11.65 22.00
CA GLN A 561 -0.21 12.47 23.09
C GLN A 561 1.31 12.33 23.27
N GLY A 562 2.04 12.18 22.17
CA GLY A 562 3.49 12.08 22.20
C GLY A 562 4.05 10.66 22.34
N VAL A 563 3.20 9.67 22.49
CA VAL A 563 3.59 8.27 22.67
C VAL A 563 3.62 7.55 21.33
N ARG A 564 4.77 6.94 20.98
CA ARG A 564 4.92 6.04 19.85
C ARG A 564 4.72 4.59 20.29
N LEU A 565 3.87 3.88 19.57
CA LEU A 565 3.76 2.42 19.63
C LEU A 565 4.38 1.80 18.38
N GLU A 566 5.07 0.67 18.56
CA GLU A 566 5.64 -0.04 17.41
C GLU A 566 4.54 -0.68 16.58
N PRO A 567 4.48 -0.42 15.26
CA PRO A 567 3.44 -0.97 14.41
C PRO A 567 3.57 -2.49 14.28
N HIS A 568 2.44 -3.21 14.30
CA HIS A 568 2.44 -4.65 14.21
C HIS A 568 1.23 -5.18 13.44
N PHE A 569 1.40 -6.37 12.83
CA PHE A 569 0.41 -7.05 11.99
C PHE A 569 -0.35 -8.14 12.74
N ILE A 570 0.24 -8.69 13.80
CA ILE A 570 -0.23 -9.88 14.50
C ILE A 570 -0.54 -9.53 15.95
N ARG A 571 -1.72 -9.90 16.42
CA ARG A 571 -2.14 -9.80 17.83
C ARG A 571 -1.65 -11.00 18.63
N SER A 572 -1.86 -12.20 18.07
CA SER A 572 -1.42 -13.43 18.72
C SER A 572 -1.27 -14.56 17.71
N VAL A 573 -0.43 -15.53 18.06
CA VAL A 573 -0.27 -16.79 17.34
C VAL A 573 -0.54 -17.93 18.33
N ALA A 574 -1.48 -18.80 18.01
CA ALA A 574 -1.74 -20.02 18.75
C ALA A 574 -1.40 -21.26 17.89
N ASP A 575 -1.16 -22.38 18.54
CA ASP A 575 -1.08 -23.67 17.86
C ASP A 575 -2.49 -24.25 17.64
N ARG A 576 -2.56 -25.34 16.88
CA ARG A 576 -3.83 -26.06 16.60
C ARG A 576 -4.57 -26.58 17.83
N ASP A 577 -3.89 -26.70 18.97
CA ASP A 577 -4.47 -27.13 20.25
C ASP A 577 -4.94 -25.90 21.06
N GLY A 578 -4.89 -24.70 20.51
CA GLY A 578 -5.31 -23.44 21.12
C GLY A 578 -4.32 -22.85 22.12
N ARG A 579 -3.09 -23.37 22.20
CA ARG A 579 -2.06 -22.83 23.09
C ARG A 579 -1.43 -21.61 22.45
N VAL A 580 -1.48 -20.48 23.13
CA VAL A 580 -0.86 -19.23 22.66
C VAL A 580 0.67 -19.39 22.68
N ARG A 581 1.30 -19.32 21.51
CA ARG A 581 2.76 -19.31 21.32
C ARG A 581 3.34 -17.91 21.41
N GLU A 582 2.58 -16.91 20.95
CA GLU A 582 2.98 -15.52 20.93
C GLU A 582 1.79 -14.60 21.14
N GLN A 583 2.01 -13.51 21.86
CA GLN A 583 1.06 -12.40 22.01
C GLN A 583 1.81 -11.09 21.83
N ALA A 584 1.29 -10.22 20.99
CA ALA A 584 1.89 -8.92 20.72
C ALA A 584 2.03 -8.09 22.00
N LYS A 585 3.22 -7.52 22.16
CA LYS A 585 3.54 -6.55 23.21
C LYS A 585 4.28 -5.38 22.54
N PRO A 586 3.55 -4.44 21.92
CA PRO A 586 4.20 -3.36 21.20
C PRO A 586 5.07 -2.54 22.16
N ARG A 587 6.26 -2.17 21.68
CA ARG A 587 7.15 -1.32 22.42
C ARG A 587 6.56 0.08 22.53
N ILE A 588 6.52 0.62 23.75
CA ILE A 588 6.01 1.95 24.06
C ILE A 588 7.21 2.89 24.21
N ILE A 589 7.20 4.00 23.49
CA ILE A 589 8.26 5.01 23.51
C ILE A 589 7.63 6.38 23.66
N GLU A 590 8.02 7.11 24.71
CA GLU A 590 7.71 8.53 24.85
C GLU A 590 8.58 9.31 23.85
N ALA A 591 7.99 9.67 22.72
CA ALA A 591 8.69 10.33 21.63
C ALA A 591 8.68 11.85 21.76
N LEU A 592 7.58 12.42 22.22
CA LEU A 592 7.38 13.85 22.49
C LEU A 592 6.66 14.02 23.83
N GLN A 593 6.74 15.22 24.41
CA GLN A 593 5.86 15.58 25.52
C GLN A 593 4.44 15.79 24.99
N ALA A 594 3.43 15.51 25.79
CA ALA A 594 2.02 15.57 25.39
C ALA A 594 1.57 16.97 24.92
N ASP A 595 2.08 18.02 25.56
CA ASP A 595 1.82 19.42 25.18
C ASP A 595 2.44 19.76 23.82
N VAL A 596 3.67 19.36 23.54
CA VAL A 596 4.32 19.51 22.22
C VAL A 596 3.55 18.75 21.15
N ALA A 597 3.16 17.50 21.41
CA ALA A 597 2.37 16.68 20.49
C ALA A 597 1.01 17.33 20.16
N TYR A 598 0.37 17.94 21.17
CA TYR A 598 -0.89 18.66 20.97
C TYR A 598 -0.69 19.95 20.16
N LEU A 599 0.35 20.76 20.45
CA LEU A 599 0.66 21.95 19.65
C LEU A 599 0.89 21.59 18.18
N MET A 600 1.62 20.49 17.93
CA MET A 600 1.80 19.99 16.56
C MET A 600 0.50 19.52 15.93
N THR A 601 -0.36 18.83 16.67
CA THR A 601 -1.70 18.42 16.20
C THR A 601 -2.51 19.65 15.79
N TYR A 602 -2.59 20.66 16.67
CA TYR A 602 -3.30 21.90 16.43
C TYR A 602 -2.73 22.70 15.23
N LEU A 603 -1.42 22.67 15.04
CA LEU A 603 -0.76 23.24 13.87
C LEU A 603 -1.14 22.50 12.59
N LEU A 604 -1.15 21.16 12.64
CA LEU A 604 -1.49 20.30 11.50
C LEU A 604 -3.01 20.30 11.17
N GLU A 605 -3.89 20.60 12.12
CA GLU A 605 -5.28 20.95 11.88
C GLU A 605 -5.38 22.18 10.98
N GLY A 606 -4.60 23.25 11.29
CA GLY A 606 -4.54 24.43 10.45
C GLY A 606 -4.13 24.16 9.00
N VAL A 607 -3.23 23.17 8.77
CA VAL A 607 -2.87 22.73 7.41
C VAL A 607 -4.07 22.14 6.67
N THR A 608 -4.94 21.39 7.36
CA THR A 608 -6.11 20.73 6.76
C THR A 608 -7.35 21.64 6.71
N GLU A 609 -7.38 22.71 7.48
CA GLU A 609 -8.47 23.69 7.47
C GLU A 609 -8.25 24.83 6.47
N ALA A 610 -7.06 25.41 6.47
CA ALA A 610 -6.75 26.62 5.71
C ALA A 610 -5.49 26.52 4.83
N GLY A 611 -4.69 25.44 4.98
CA GLY A 611 -3.43 25.29 4.31
C GLY A 611 -3.48 24.40 3.07
N THR A 612 -2.34 23.77 2.76
CA THR A 612 -2.15 22.91 1.58
C THR A 612 -3.02 21.65 1.59
N GLY A 613 -3.57 21.27 2.72
CA GLY A 613 -4.48 20.15 2.93
C GLY A 613 -5.96 20.50 3.07
N ALA A 614 -6.38 21.74 2.77
CA ALA A 614 -7.71 22.25 3.06
C ALA A 614 -8.89 21.42 2.51
N ALA A 615 -8.66 20.65 1.44
CA ALA A 615 -9.67 19.72 0.91
C ALA A 615 -10.02 18.61 1.91
N ALA A 616 -9.16 18.29 2.91
CA ALA A 616 -9.43 17.24 3.90
C ALA A 616 -10.57 17.66 4.85
N ALA A 617 -10.46 18.82 5.49
CA ALA A 617 -11.50 19.31 6.40
C ALA A 617 -12.82 19.59 5.67
N ALA A 618 -12.75 20.10 4.43
CA ALA A 618 -13.94 20.35 3.61
C ALA A 618 -14.71 19.05 3.23
N ALA A 619 -14.02 17.91 3.16
CA ALA A 619 -14.60 16.63 2.72
C ALA A 619 -15.05 15.72 3.88
N LEU A 620 -14.57 15.97 5.10
CA LEU A 620 -14.78 15.12 6.27
C LEU A 620 -15.52 15.89 7.38
N ASP A 621 -16.63 15.33 7.85
CA ASP A 621 -17.44 15.92 8.95
C ASP A 621 -16.80 15.66 10.33
N ARG A 622 -15.46 15.82 10.44
CA ARG A 622 -14.70 15.59 11.68
C ARG A 622 -13.37 16.30 11.67
N VAL A 623 -12.83 16.51 12.87
CA VAL A 623 -11.52 17.11 13.03
C VAL A 623 -10.45 16.14 12.51
N VAL A 624 -9.59 16.64 11.63
CA VAL A 624 -8.45 15.91 11.08
C VAL A 624 -7.25 16.83 10.97
N ALA A 625 -6.07 16.25 11.10
CA ALA A 625 -4.81 16.95 10.97
C ALA A 625 -3.90 16.20 9.99
N GLY A 626 -3.00 16.92 9.31
CA GLY A 626 -2.14 16.24 8.36
C GLY A 626 -1.20 17.15 7.59
N LYS A 627 -0.35 16.54 6.77
CA LYS A 627 0.64 17.25 5.97
C LYS A 627 0.80 16.66 4.57
N THR A 628 0.81 17.54 3.57
CA THR A 628 1.19 17.20 2.20
C THR A 628 2.70 17.07 2.06
N GLY A 629 3.16 16.10 1.28
CA GLY A 629 4.53 15.99 0.81
C GLY A 629 4.57 16.03 -0.72
N THR A 630 5.54 16.75 -1.26
CA THR A 630 5.78 16.84 -2.70
C THR A 630 7.27 17.05 -2.91
N THR A 631 7.88 16.28 -3.80
CA THR A 631 9.27 16.50 -4.22
C THR A 631 9.33 17.57 -5.30
N ASP A 632 10.48 18.27 -5.39
CA ASP A 632 10.67 19.39 -6.33
C ASP A 632 10.47 19.00 -7.80
N ASP A 633 10.79 17.74 -8.14
CA ASP A 633 10.61 17.17 -9.49
C ASP A 633 9.22 16.56 -9.72
N LEU A 634 8.30 16.70 -8.75
CA LEU A 634 6.96 16.10 -8.76
C LEU A 634 6.99 14.58 -9.02
N ALA A 635 7.99 13.87 -8.51
CA ALA A 635 8.13 12.42 -8.68
C ALA A 635 7.40 11.63 -7.58
N ASP A 636 7.37 12.18 -6.35
CA ASP A 636 6.72 11.59 -5.20
C ASP A 636 5.69 12.56 -4.62
N ALA A 637 4.49 12.07 -4.43
CA ALA A 637 3.36 12.79 -3.83
C ALA A 637 2.88 12.05 -2.57
N TRP A 638 2.81 12.76 -1.45
CA TRP A 638 2.44 12.22 -0.15
C TRP A 638 1.31 12.99 0.48
N PHE A 639 0.50 12.30 1.26
CA PHE A 639 -0.30 12.89 2.31
C PHE A 639 -0.30 11.95 3.51
N VAL A 640 0.10 12.47 4.66
CA VAL A 640 -0.02 11.75 5.93
C VAL A 640 -0.86 12.59 6.87
N GLY A 641 -1.91 11.99 7.39
CA GLY A 641 -2.84 12.69 8.26
C GLY A 641 -3.58 11.72 9.19
N PHE A 642 -4.30 12.29 10.13
CA PHE A 642 -4.92 11.54 11.21
C PHE A 642 -6.20 12.21 11.74
N SER A 643 -7.05 11.36 12.28
CA SER A 643 -8.09 11.69 13.27
C SER A 643 -7.60 11.26 14.66
N PRO A 644 -8.34 11.51 15.74
CA PRO A 644 -7.96 11.02 17.07
C PRO A 644 -7.72 9.50 17.15
N SER A 645 -8.46 8.69 16.35
CA SER A 645 -8.45 7.23 16.43
C SER A 645 -7.80 6.50 15.25
N LEU A 646 -7.38 7.22 14.19
CA LEU A 646 -6.82 6.58 13.01
C LEU A 646 -5.80 7.50 12.32
N VAL A 647 -4.62 6.97 12.06
CA VAL A 647 -3.57 7.61 11.25
C VAL A 647 -3.44 6.88 9.94
N ALA A 648 -3.40 7.62 8.84
CA ALA A 648 -3.18 7.04 7.53
C ALA A 648 -2.17 7.84 6.71
N GLY A 649 -1.33 7.11 5.98
CA GLY A 649 -0.41 7.67 5.01
C GLY A 649 -0.76 7.16 3.61
N ALA A 650 -0.70 8.05 2.61
CA ALA A 650 -0.83 7.73 1.21
C ALA A 650 0.37 8.25 0.42
N TRP A 651 0.91 7.42 -0.44
CA TRP A 651 1.97 7.76 -1.37
C TRP A 651 1.56 7.44 -2.80
N VAL A 652 2.02 8.27 -3.75
CA VAL A 652 1.84 8.06 -5.20
C VAL A 652 3.13 8.43 -5.92
N GLY A 653 3.59 7.55 -6.80
CA GLY A 653 4.82 7.73 -7.56
C GLY A 653 5.02 6.64 -8.62
N PHE A 654 6.19 6.64 -9.26
CA PHE A 654 6.64 5.55 -10.12
C PHE A 654 7.76 4.77 -9.44
N ASP A 655 7.90 3.48 -9.74
CA ASP A 655 9.01 2.67 -9.23
C ASP A 655 10.37 3.23 -9.67
N GLN A 656 10.46 3.66 -10.91
CA GLN A 656 11.59 4.44 -11.41
C GLN A 656 11.26 5.93 -11.29
N LYS A 657 12.20 6.74 -10.78
CA LYS A 657 12.00 8.16 -10.59
C LYS A 657 11.59 8.85 -11.90
N LYS A 658 10.34 9.27 -11.95
CA LYS A 658 9.70 9.93 -13.09
C LYS A 658 8.64 10.89 -12.57
N THR A 659 8.53 12.07 -13.19
CA THR A 659 7.52 13.06 -12.80
C THR A 659 6.10 12.53 -12.98
N LEU A 660 5.24 12.83 -12.01
CA LEU A 660 3.79 12.56 -12.07
C LEU A 660 3.08 13.48 -13.09
N GLY A 661 3.68 14.61 -13.40
CA GLY A 661 3.16 15.60 -14.32
C GLY A 661 2.97 16.98 -13.68
N PRO A 662 2.75 18.01 -14.50
CA PRO A 662 2.61 19.38 -14.02
C PRO A 662 1.48 19.53 -12.99
N GLY A 663 1.80 20.08 -11.82
CA GLY A 663 0.84 20.34 -10.77
C GLY A 663 0.31 19.10 -10.02
N GLU A 664 0.82 17.89 -10.27
CA GLU A 664 0.46 16.67 -9.53
C GLU A 664 1.22 16.62 -8.19
N THR A 665 0.82 17.49 -7.28
CA THR A 665 1.36 17.61 -5.92
C THR A 665 0.72 16.59 -4.97
N GLY A 666 1.23 16.49 -3.73
CA GLY A 666 0.61 15.69 -2.67
C GLY A 666 -0.87 16.00 -2.45
N ALA A 667 -1.23 17.29 -2.52
CA ALA A 667 -2.63 17.73 -2.43
C ALA A 667 -3.53 17.23 -3.57
N LYS A 668 -2.97 17.01 -4.77
CA LYS A 668 -3.74 16.62 -5.95
C LYS A 668 -3.69 15.12 -6.25
N ALA A 669 -2.60 14.44 -5.91
CA ALA A 669 -2.40 13.03 -6.21
C ALA A 669 -2.67 12.11 -4.99
N ALA A 670 -2.12 12.42 -3.81
CA ALA A 670 -2.22 11.56 -2.63
C ALA A 670 -3.38 11.90 -1.69
N LEU A 671 -3.65 13.20 -1.47
CA LEU A 671 -4.73 13.64 -0.58
C LEU A 671 -6.12 13.09 -0.96
N PRO A 672 -6.55 13.02 -2.23
CA PRO A 672 -7.84 12.43 -2.58
C PRO A 672 -7.96 10.96 -2.20
N ILE A 673 -6.88 10.18 -2.29
CA ILE A 673 -6.82 8.78 -1.86
C ILE A 673 -7.05 8.71 -0.35
N TRP A 674 -6.33 9.53 0.41
CA TRP A 674 -6.46 9.62 1.85
C TRP A 674 -7.87 10.03 2.27
N ILE A 675 -8.46 11.05 1.65
CA ILE A 675 -9.84 11.51 1.93
C ILE A 675 -10.85 10.39 1.70
N GLN A 676 -10.78 9.72 0.55
CA GLN A 676 -11.70 8.62 0.22
C GLN A 676 -11.61 7.49 1.24
N PHE A 677 -10.38 7.12 1.62
CA PHE A 677 -10.13 6.12 2.65
C PHE A 677 -10.70 6.55 4.01
N MET A 678 -10.31 7.75 4.51
CA MET A 678 -10.70 8.21 5.83
C MET A 678 -12.22 8.38 5.95
N LYS A 679 -12.89 8.84 4.89
CA LYS A 679 -14.35 8.94 4.86
C LYS A 679 -15.01 7.59 5.06
N ALA A 680 -14.58 6.57 4.32
CA ALA A 680 -15.13 5.21 4.43
C ALA A 680 -14.74 4.55 5.78
N ALA A 681 -13.49 4.71 6.22
CA ALA A 681 -13.01 4.13 7.48
C ALA A 681 -13.70 4.69 8.73
N HIS A 682 -14.31 5.88 8.63
CA HIS A 682 -15.05 6.52 9.72
C HIS A 682 -16.57 6.48 9.54
N GLU A 683 -17.07 5.84 8.51
CA GLU A 683 -18.52 5.72 8.31
C GLU A 683 -19.19 5.05 9.50
N GLY A 684 -20.23 5.69 10.05
CA GLY A 684 -20.95 5.21 11.24
C GLY A 684 -20.21 5.33 12.58
N LYS A 685 -18.97 5.85 12.60
CA LYS A 685 -18.22 6.06 13.85
C LYS A 685 -18.47 7.45 14.45
N PRO A 686 -18.45 7.58 15.79
CA PRO A 686 -18.64 8.87 16.46
C PRO A 686 -17.56 9.88 16.06
N VAL A 687 -17.90 11.16 16.16
CA VAL A 687 -16.93 12.26 15.98
C VAL A 687 -16.18 12.47 17.27
N GLU A 688 -14.88 12.26 17.23
CA GLU A 688 -13.95 12.42 18.35
C GLU A 688 -13.21 13.75 18.23
N LYS A 689 -12.67 14.24 19.38
CA LYS A 689 -11.80 15.41 19.44
C LYS A 689 -10.43 15.01 19.98
N PHE A 690 -9.39 15.76 19.59
CA PHE A 690 -8.06 15.58 20.17
C PHE A 690 -8.03 15.98 21.64
N ASN A 691 -7.37 15.19 22.45
CA ASN A 691 -7.25 15.44 23.88
C ASN A 691 -6.26 16.59 24.14
N LYS A 692 -6.76 17.71 24.69
CA LYS A 692 -5.96 18.87 25.06
C LYS A 692 -5.32 18.66 26.42
N PRO A 693 -3.96 18.66 26.54
CA PRO A 693 -3.28 18.61 27.82
C PRO A 693 -3.58 19.83 28.70
N ALA A 694 -3.49 19.64 30.02
CA ALA A 694 -3.82 20.69 30.98
C ALA A 694 -2.93 21.94 30.86
N LYS A 695 -1.66 21.76 30.50
CA LYS A 695 -0.68 22.84 30.32
C LYS A 695 -0.83 23.62 29.03
N VAL A 696 -1.73 23.23 28.14
CA VAL A 696 -1.98 23.99 26.91
C VAL A 696 -3.05 25.04 27.16
N VAL A 697 -2.72 26.27 26.85
CA VAL A 697 -3.61 27.44 26.91
C VAL A 697 -3.78 28.08 25.54
N TYR A 698 -4.81 28.88 25.37
CA TYR A 698 -5.06 29.64 24.15
C TYR A 698 -4.95 31.13 24.40
N ALA A 699 -4.28 31.83 23.50
CA ALA A 699 -4.23 33.29 23.52
C ALA A 699 -4.60 33.85 22.13
N PRO A 700 -5.35 34.99 22.08
CA PRO A 700 -5.61 35.67 20.82
C PRO A 700 -4.33 36.38 20.35
N ILE A 701 -3.88 36.05 19.13
CA ILE A 701 -2.72 36.69 18.51
C ILE A 701 -3.10 37.33 17.17
N ASP A 702 -2.30 38.28 16.75
CA ASP A 702 -2.26 38.66 15.35
C ASP A 702 -1.54 37.59 14.55
N ARG A 703 -2.22 36.98 13.61
CA ARG A 703 -1.70 35.82 12.84
C ARG A 703 -0.43 36.16 12.04
N ARG A 704 -0.20 37.42 11.66
CA ARG A 704 0.95 37.86 10.88
C ARG A 704 2.16 38.21 11.72
N THR A 705 1.95 38.95 12.80
CA THR A 705 3.03 39.41 13.69
C THR A 705 3.36 38.42 14.79
N GLY A 706 2.42 37.55 15.16
CA GLY A 706 2.57 36.60 16.26
C GLY A 706 2.45 37.18 17.64
N VAL A 707 2.17 38.47 17.80
CA VAL A 707 1.98 39.16 19.09
C VAL A 707 0.51 39.18 19.53
N LEU A 708 0.24 39.49 20.82
CA LEU A 708 -1.15 39.51 21.35
C LEU A 708 -2.05 40.46 20.58
N ALA A 709 -3.21 39.96 20.16
CA ALA A 709 -4.27 40.74 19.59
C ALA A 709 -5.27 41.14 20.67
N THR A 710 -5.18 42.34 21.19
CA THR A 710 -6.16 42.88 22.13
C THR A 710 -7.18 43.76 21.42
N SER A 711 -8.42 43.79 21.91
CA SER A 711 -9.50 44.63 21.34
C SER A 711 -9.19 46.10 21.33
N GLU A 712 -8.30 46.57 22.22
CA GLU A 712 -7.85 47.94 22.35
C GLU A 712 -6.75 48.32 21.36
N ALA A 713 -6.04 47.34 20.81
CA ALA A 713 -4.86 47.53 19.97
C ALA A 713 -5.15 47.67 18.47
N GLY A 714 -6.40 47.56 18.03
CA GLY A 714 -6.80 47.78 16.63
C GLY A 714 -6.34 46.64 15.67
N CYS A 715 -6.02 45.45 16.16
CA CYS A 715 -5.66 44.33 15.32
C CYS A 715 -6.86 43.76 14.57
N PRO A 716 -6.85 43.73 13.25
CA PRO A 716 -8.05 43.48 12.45
C PRO A 716 -8.54 42.02 12.49
N GLN A 717 -7.75 41.05 12.85
CA GLN A 717 -8.16 39.66 12.84
C GLN A 717 -7.46 38.85 13.96
N PRO A 718 -8.00 38.85 15.19
CA PRO A 718 -7.45 38.00 16.25
C PRO A 718 -7.64 36.53 15.89
N PHE A 719 -6.54 35.75 15.91
CA PHE A 719 -6.49 34.32 15.75
C PHE A 719 -6.19 33.66 17.09
N LEU A 720 -6.99 32.66 17.46
CA LEU A 720 -6.78 31.94 18.73
C LEU A 720 -5.67 30.90 18.56
N GLU A 721 -4.47 31.19 19.08
CA GLU A 721 -3.30 30.33 19.00
C GLU A 721 -3.09 29.55 20.30
N ALA A 722 -2.55 28.34 20.17
CA ALA A 722 -2.23 27.44 21.29
C ALA A 722 -0.78 27.62 21.77
N PHE A 723 -0.60 27.62 23.09
CA PHE A 723 0.69 27.79 23.77
C PHE A 723 0.83 26.81 24.92
N ILE A 724 2.06 26.50 25.30
CA ILE A 724 2.34 25.95 26.64
C ILE A 724 2.20 27.11 27.62
N GLU A 725 1.50 26.92 28.72
CA GLU A 725 1.28 27.92 29.78
C GLU A 725 2.57 28.66 30.17
N GLY A 726 2.54 29.99 30.05
CA GLY A 726 3.69 30.86 30.34
C GLY A 726 4.61 31.16 29.15
N THR A 727 4.29 30.62 27.95
CA THR A 727 5.00 30.91 26.69
C THR A 727 4.23 31.82 25.75
N GLU A 728 3.05 32.35 26.15
CA GLU A 728 2.23 33.27 25.38
C GLU A 728 2.99 34.60 25.16
N PRO A 729 2.82 35.22 23.99
CA PRO A 729 3.43 36.52 23.75
C PRO A 729 2.92 37.56 24.75
N THR A 730 3.79 38.48 25.21
CA THR A 730 3.48 39.54 26.14
C THR A 730 3.31 40.91 25.46
N GLN A 731 3.77 41.06 24.23
CA GLN A 731 3.66 42.27 23.45
C GLN A 731 2.31 42.32 22.74
N SER A 732 1.65 43.46 22.74
CA SER A 732 0.40 43.70 22.02
C SER A 732 0.69 44.15 20.60
N CYS A 733 -0.11 43.75 19.68
CA CYS A 733 -0.05 44.19 18.30
C CYS A 733 -0.57 45.64 18.14
N SER A 734 -0.08 46.33 17.09
CA SER A 734 -0.65 47.57 16.63
C SER A 734 -1.08 47.43 15.16
N GLU A 735 -2.07 48.25 14.76
CA GLU A 735 -2.54 48.26 13.36
C GLU A 735 -1.38 48.56 12.39
N VAL A 736 -0.50 49.47 12.77
CA VAL A 736 0.67 49.85 11.97
C VAL A 736 1.66 48.67 11.82
N GLU A 737 1.93 47.93 12.88
CA GLU A 737 2.79 46.73 12.81
C GLU A 737 2.14 45.65 11.93
N HIS A 738 0.84 45.43 12.10
CA HIS A 738 0.11 44.47 11.26
C HIS A 738 0.21 44.83 9.77
N LEU A 739 0.01 46.06 9.43
CA LEU A 739 0.09 46.55 8.06
C LEU A 739 1.50 46.48 7.51
N ARG A 740 2.54 46.81 8.31
CA ARG A 740 3.95 46.70 7.92
C ARG A 740 4.37 45.30 7.54
N VAL A 741 4.02 44.31 8.34
CA VAL A 741 4.32 42.89 7.99
C VAL A 741 3.49 42.37 6.83
N SER A 742 2.48 43.14 6.41
CA SER A 742 1.71 42.84 5.21
C SER A 742 2.32 43.38 3.91
N LEU A 743 3.33 44.27 4.03
CA LEU A 743 4.06 44.81 2.88
C LEU A 743 4.84 43.70 2.16
N PRO A 744 5.16 43.90 0.87
CA PRO A 744 6.09 43.02 0.17
C PRO A 744 7.42 42.88 0.91
N TYR A 745 8.01 41.70 0.91
CA TYR A 745 9.20 41.37 1.71
C TYR A 745 10.41 42.31 1.50
N TYR A 746 10.61 42.83 0.28
CA TYR A 746 11.70 43.73 -0.02
C TYR A 746 11.56 45.11 0.67
N LEU A 747 10.31 45.58 0.91
CA LEU A 747 10.06 46.81 1.69
C LEU A 747 10.32 46.55 3.17
N GLN A 748 9.86 45.44 3.69
CA GLN A 748 10.18 45.05 5.07
C GLN A 748 11.69 44.92 5.28
N ARG A 749 12.42 44.37 4.31
CA ARG A 749 13.88 44.25 4.36
C ARG A 749 14.57 45.60 4.31
N PHE A 750 14.11 46.51 3.47
CA PHE A 750 14.62 47.87 3.37
C PHE A 750 14.55 48.60 4.71
N GLU A 751 13.42 48.47 5.41
CA GLU A 751 13.23 49.03 6.75
C GLU A 751 14.25 48.49 7.76
N ILE A 752 14.46 47.20 7.77
CA ILE A 752 15.43 46.51 8.63
C ILE A 752 16.88 46.99 8.34
N ASP A 753 17.27 46.98 7.06
CA ASP A 753 18.68 47.27 6.68
C ASP A 753 19.05 48.73 6.90
N ARG A 754 18.10 49.65 6.78
CA ARG A 754 18.33 51.09 6.93
C ARG A 754 18.04 51.61 8.32
N GLY A 755 17.37 50.82 9.17
CA GLY A 755 16.89 51.30 10.47
C GLY A 755 15.90 52.45 10.40
N LEU A 756 15.14 52.50 9.27
CA LEU A 756 14.16 53.54 8.97
C LEU A 756 12.78 53.07 9.35
N GLU A 757 12.01 53.89 10.00
CA GLU A 757 10.58 53.73 10.10
C GLU A 757 9.90 54.25 8.83
N LEU A 758 9.34 53.33 8.02
CA LEU A 758 8.45 53.70 6.94
C LEU A 758 7.15 54.33 7.51
N ARG A 759 7.09 55.64 7.61
CA ARG A 759 5.84 56.34 7.91
C ARG A 759 5.10 56.59 6.60
N ILE A 760 4.34 55.61 6.17
CA ILE A 760 3.48 55.74 5.02
C ILE A 760 2.11 56.18 5.51
N ASP A 761 1.48 57.12 4.80
CA ASP A 761 0.10 57.47 5.05
C ASP A 761 -0.77 56.22 5.12
N SER A 762 -1.62 56.10 6.11
CA SER A 762 -2.40 54.89 6.38
C SER A 762 -3.31 54.51 5.19
N GLU A 763 -3.83 55.45 4.42
CA GLU A 763 -4.60 55.16 3.22
C GLU A 763 -3.71 54.61 2.08
N ALA A 764 -2.50 55.15 1.92
CA ALA A 764 -1.54 54.64 0.93
C ALA A 764 -1.01 53.26 1.32
N LEU A 765 -0.80 53.00 2.62
CA LEU A 765 -0.38 51.70 3.15
C LEU A 765 -1.47 50.64 2.92
N VAL A 766 -2.73 50.97 3.19
CA VAL A 766 -3.86 50.07 2.94
C VAL A 766 -4.01 49.74 1.46
N ARG A 767 -3.80 50.68 0.57
CA ARG A 767 -3.83 50.43 -0.88
C ARG A 767 -2.69 49.55 -1.31
N LEU A 768 -1.46 49.79 -0.88
CA LEU A 768 -0.28 48.92 -1.15
C LEU A 768 -0.47 47.48 -0.68
N VAL A 769 -1.14 47.28 0.45
CA VAL A 769 -1.44 45.94 1.01
C VAL A 769 -2.57 45.25 0.24
N ASN A 770 -3.60 45.97 -0.18
CA ASN A 770 -4.81 45.39 -0.79
C ASN A 770 -4.67 45.21 -2.31
N GLU A 771 -3.91 46.03 -2.98
CA GLU A 771 -3.83 46.04 -4.45
C GLU A 771 -2.71 45.22 -5.01
N GLY A 772 -1.72 44.81 -4.22
CA GLY A 772 -0.68 43.70 -4.49
C GLY A 772 -0.14 43.45 -5.88
N GLN A 773 -0.51 44.24 -6.87
CA GLN A 773 -0.24 44.03 -8.31
C GLN A 773 0.48 45.24 -8.95
N GLY A 774 1.50 45.78 -8.30
CA GLY A 774 2.33 46.80 -8.92
C GLY A 774 3.81 46.53 -8.75
N GLU A 775 4.63 46.90 -9.70
CA GLU A 775 6.09 46.97 -9.51
C GLU A 775 6.43 48.22 -8.74
N LEU A 776 7.11 48.05 -7.62
CA LEU A 776 7.57 49.20 -6.80
C LEU A 776 9.05 49.47 -7.09
N GLU A 777 9.34 50.68 -7.46
CA GLU A 777 10.71 51.18 -7.71
C GLU A 777 11.04 52.32 -6.73
N MET A 778 12.30 52.36 -6.27
CA MET A 778 12.78 53.47 -5.46
C MET A 778 13.19 54.62 -6.37
N ALA A 779 12.63 55.79 -6.19
CA ALA A 779 13.03 56.96 -6.96
C ALA A 779 14.51 57.30 -6.75
N PRO A 780 15.22 57.83 -7.79
CA PRO A 780 16.56 58.34 -7.62
C PRO A 780 16.59 59.39 -6.51
N GLY A 781 17.28 59.11 -5.40
CA GLY A 781 17.34 59.99 -4.25
C GLY A 781 16.89 59.33 -2.94
N GLY A 782 16.25 58.15 -2.98
CA GLY A 782 15.98 57.31 -1.82
C GLY A 782 14.87 57.79 -0.89
N HIS A 783 14.05 58.76 -1.30
CA HIS A 783 13.03 59.39 -0.47
C HIS A 783 11.58 59.14 -0.97
N GLU A 784 11.46 58.53 -2.13
CA GLU A 784 10.15 58.27 -2.74
C GLU A 784 10.09 56.87 -3.30
N LEU A 785 8.98 56.16 -3.10
CA LEU A 785 8.67 54.92 -3.78
C LEU A 785 7.74 55.23 -4.96
N ILE A 786 8.04 54.67 -6.12
CA ILE A 786 7.24 54.76 -7.33
C ILE A 786 6.47 53.44 -7.46
N LEU A 787 5.16 53.50 -7.39
CA LEU A 787 4.29 52.37 -7.65
C LEU A 787 3.89 52.40 -9.13
N HIS A 788 4.26 51.42 -9.90
CA HIS A 788 3.82 51.23 -11.29
C HIS A 788 2.56 50.36 -11.30
N GLU A 789 1.41 51.00 -11.58
CA GLU A 789 0.11 50.33 -11.73
C GLU A 789 -0.24 50.24 -13.21
N GLU A 790 -1.14 49.31 -13.60
CA GLU A 790 -1.59 49.20 -15.00
C GLU A 790 -2.20 50.49 -15.61
N ASP A 791 -2.72 51.34 -14.75
CA ASP A 791 -3.37 52.59 -15.12
C ASP A 791 -2.55 53.88 -14.87
N GLY A 792 -1.29 53.73 -14.43
CA GLY A 792 -0.37 54.85 -14.21
C GLY A 792 0.59 54.68 -13.05
N THR A 793 1.55 55.61 -12.93
CA THR A 793 2.56 55.66 -11.86
C THR A 793 2.11 56.54 -10.72
N ARG A 794 2.16 56.02 -9.49
CA ARG A 794 1.93 56.82 -8.26
C ARG A 794 3.21 56.90 -7.44
N THR A 795 3.49 58.08 -6.94
CA THR A 795 4.65 58.34 -6.06
C THR A 795 4.21 58.37 -4.61
N VAL A 796 4.82 57.59 -3.75
CA VAL A 796 4.60 57.56 -2.30
C VAL A 796 5.84 58.14 -1.63
N LYS A 797 5.68 59.22 -0.87
CA LYS A 797 6.77 59.85 -0.11
C LYS A 797 7.13 59.02 1.13
N LEU A 798 8.41 58.73 1.29
CA LEU A 798 8.96 58.10 2.51
C LEU A 798 9.34 59.20 3.49
N ASP A 799 8.81 59.16 4.70
CA ASP A 799 9.32 60.03 5.78
C ASP A 799 10.55 59.34 6.45
N MET A 800 11.71 59.92 6.18
CA MET A 800 12.96 59.46 6.81
C MET A 800 12.87 59.55 8.31
N GLY A 801 13.08 58.48 9.03
CA GLY A 801 13.00 58.39 10.50
C GLY A 801 13.84 59.43 11.20
N TRP A 802 13.50 59.77 12.44
CA TRP A 802 14.14 60.85 13.23
C TRP A 802 15.68 60.67 13.40
N ARG A 803 16.21 59.49 13.32
CA ARG A 803 17.67 59.25 13.41
C ARG A 803 18.40 59.76 12.18
N GLU A 804 17.93 59.55 10.98
CA GLU A 804 18.54 60.09 9.77
C GLU A 804 18.35 61.57 9.65
N ARG A 805 17.22 62.13 10.06
CA ARG A 805 17.00 63.56 10.16
C ARG A 805 18.04 64.19 11.12
N ARG A 806 18.35 63.51 12.23
CA ARG A 806 19.33 63.98 13.23
C ARG A 806 20.76 63.81 12.71
N GLU A 807 21.07 62.76 11.98
CA GLU A 807 22.37 62.59 11.33
C GLU A 807 22.56 63.52 10.15
N ALA A 808 21.54 63.73 9.33
CA ALA A 808 21.55 64.72 8.26
C ALA A 808 21.70 66.13 8.84
N GLN A 809 20.95 66.43 9.91
CA GLN A 809 21.08 67.74 10.61
C GLN A 809 22.49 67.91 11.26
N ARG A 810 23.05 66.84 11.85
CA ARG A 810 24.43 66.88 12.36
C ARG A 810 25.47 67.10 11.29
N ARG A 811 25.27 66.54 10.06
CA ARG A 811 26.14 66.77 8.92
C ARG A 811 26.00 68.19 8.35
N LEU A 812 24.78 68.77 8.41
CA LEU A 812 24.55 70.16 8.05
C LEU A 812 25.14 71.16 9.06
N ASP A 813 25.15 70.78 10.32
CA ASP A 813 25.67 71.62 11.41
C ASP A 813 27.23 71.49 11.59
N ASP A 814 27.90 70.59 10.82
CA ASP A 814 29.33 70.41 10.82
C ASP A 814 29.97 71.34 9.75
N PRO A 815 30.67 72.40 10.15
CA PRO A 815 31.21 73.41 9.25
C PRO A 815 32.33 72.86 8.33
N ASN A 816 32.76 71.61 8.53
CA ASN A 816 33.76 70.93 7.67
C ASN A 816 33.19 69.87 6.76
N SER A 817 31.88 69.67 6.71
CA SER A 817 31.29 68.78 5.75
C SER A 817 31.16 69.47 4.37
N GLU A 818 32.06 69.10 3.43
CA GLU A 818 31.79 69.37 2.02
C GLU A 818 30.47 68.73 1.64
N GLY A 819 29.55 69.45 1.00
CA GLY A 819 28.24 69.03 0.61
C GLY A 819 28.31 67.75 -0.21
N GLY A 820 28.27 66.62 0.48
CA GLY A 820 28.28 65.34 -0.14
C GLY A 820 26.87 65.01 -0.60
N VAL A 821 26.69 64.95 -1.87
CA VAL A 821 25.65 64.20 -2.56
C VAL A 821 25.55 62.85 -1.85
N LEU A 822 24.42 62.44 -1.35
CA LEU A 822 24.17 61.10 -0.86
C LEU A 822 24.72 60.13 -1.96
N ALA A 823 25.72 59.36 -1.58
CA ALA A 823 26.27 58.39 -2.51
C ALA A 823 25.11 57.44 -2.94
N PRO A 824 25.00 57.18 -4.25
CA PRO A 824 24.08 56.13 -4.71
C PRO A 824 24.39 54.88 -3.92
N LEU A 825 23.33 54.10 -3.62
CA LEU A 825 23.48 52.77 -3.03
C LEU A 825 24.63 52.06 -3.71
N PRO A 826 25.58 51.47 -2.97
CA PRO A 826 26.60 50.65 -3.64
C PRO A 826 25.84 49.61 -4.45
N GLU A 827 26.13 49.57 -5.75
CA GLU A 827 25.74 48.40 -6.54
C GLU A 827 26.24 47.18 -5.81
N PRO A 828 25.45 46.12 -5.72
CA PRO A 828 25.90 44.88 -5.08
C PRO A 828 27.23 44.51 -5.70
N GLY A 829 28.28 44.41 -4.88
CA GLY A 829 29.59 44.00 -5.35
C GLY A 829 29.46 42.67 -6.07
N ALA A 830 30.34 42.40 -7.06
CA ALA A 830 30.30 41.22 -7.91
C ALA A 830 30.28 39.88 -7.16
N ASP A 831 30.53 39.90 -5.83
CA ASP A 831 30.57 38.75 -4.94
C ASP A 831 29.32 38.60 -4.02
N THR A 832 28.31 39.46 -4.15
CA THR A 832 27.11 39.32 -3.35
C THR A 832 26.22 38.24 -3.95
N PRO A 833 25.89 37.17 -3.23
CA PRO A 833 24.99 36.15 -3.74
C PRO A 833 23.65 36.81 -4.12
N VAL A 834 23.15 36.54 -5.30
CA VAL A 834 21.88 37.05 -5.78
C VAL A 834 20.86 35.93 -5.79
N GLY A 835 19.66 36.20 -5.31
CA GLY A 835 18.54 35.27 -5.42
C GLY A 835 18.15 35.00 -6.88
N ILE A 836 17.31 34.01 -7.10
CA ILE A 836 16.85 33.62 -8.46
C ILE A 836 16.16 34.77 -9.20
N ASP A 837 15.63 35.71 -8.46
CA ASP A 837 15.01 36.94 -8.95
C ASP A 837 16.01 38.09 -9.25
N GLY A 838 17.32 37.80 -9.12
CA GLY A 838 18.36 38.78 -9.35
C GLY A 838 18.58 39.77 -8.20
N ARG A 839 17.98 39.59 -7.06
CA ARG A 839 18.06 40.48 -5.89
C ARG A 839 19.07 39.94 -4.86
N PRO A 840 19.66 40.78 -3.99
CA PRO A 840 20.57 40.35 -2.94
C PRO A 840 19.93 39.27 -2.05
N ALA A 841 20.67 38.22 -1.73
CA ALA A 841 20.24 37.15 -0.84
C ALA A 841 20.90 37.28 0.54
N THR A 842 20.17 36.93 1.60
CA THR A 842 20.72 36.81 2.95
C THR A 842 21.61 35.58 3.05
N ILE A 843 22.84 35.75 3.56
CA ILE A 843 23.80 34.67 3.80
C ILE A 843 23.65 34.18 5.24
N ILE A 844 23.45 32.88 5.42
CA ILE A 844 23.37 32.24 6.72
C ILE A 844 24.39 31.10 6.78
N PRO A 845 25.30 31.08 7.79
CA PRO A 845 26.20 29.96 7.98
C PRO A 845 25.44 28.71 8.44
N ILE A 846 25.79 27.55 7.88
CA ILE A 846 25.29 26.25 8.32
C ILE A 846 25.93 25.94 9.67
N LYS A 847 25.12 25.62 10.68
CA LYS A 847 25.61 25.19 11.99
C LYS A 847 25.91 23.69 11.95
N HIS A 848 27.12 23.29 12.25
CA HIS A 848 27.52 21.91 12.49
C HIS A 848 27.55 21.67 13.98
N GLU A 849 26.59 20.95 14.53
CA GLU A 849 26.58 20.45 15.91
C GLU A 849 26.67 18.93 15.91
#